data_c5fdb2671117cf0d21ab6d4a1f589e22
#
_entry.id   c5fdb2671117cf0d21ab6d4a1f589e22
#
_cell.length_a   1.000
_cell.length_b   1.000
_cell.length_c   1.000
_cell.angle_alpha   90.00
_cell.angle_beta   90.00
_cell.angle_gamma   90.00
#
_symmetry.space_group_name_H-M   'P 1'
#
loop_
_entity.id
_entity.type
_entity.pdbx_description
1 polymer ?
#
loop_
_entity_poly.entity_id
_entity_poly.type
_entity_poly.pdbx_seq_one_letter_code
_entity_poly.pdbx_strand_id
1 'polypeptide(L)'
;LSNNLLEISPEILDSREAAKIFNYLRLLHKSRPLHEAKLLLIGQGSVGKTSLIERLLRNKFDKNQPQTDGLNVETWNVKINAKDIRLNVWDFGGQEIYHATHQFFLTKRSLYLLVCNCRTSEEENRIEYWLKLIESFGGQSPVIIVGNKKDEQPLDINRKALREKYPNIQDIIETSCQDNIGIDDLSTAIIKQVGNLKEVYNPLPHSWFAVKEQLESMPEDFITHSRYLSICNENKILEELDQEQLIDLLHRLGLVLNFRDHPILKDTNVLKPQWVTEGIYAMLSDEILKTKTKGVFTSSDLTRILDPVSYPTKRHSYLIGLMKEFELCFELDYRPPQFLIAGLLPKDQPDETRLQGETLEFQYHYRVLPESIISRFIVLTHEKIHNQIYWRSGVMLHYKENKEIYNIARIKADSEDKKIFITISGRKETRRLFLGILRDTFKRIHSTLPNLEITEWVPVPNYPQHPPLDYQELLGLEAMGIQDYPIGKLNITINIRQLLDGYESIELRQKTQRDEIEKDRFTIVNQIYNSNQQGEFKPMTEINNNLQGANIANFANEVKDNARQQASNFSQTSGASVAELLHLINNLRQTAEQFPSEVREELIIDVEDVEVEIQKPASERNIPKLRKRLLALLTAATVTFGAIASTTDFANNVLEIGSKLGIELIKK
;
A
#
# COMPACT_ATOMS: atom_id res chain seq x y z
N LEU A 1 22.95 16.13 -0.12
CA LEU A 1 23.76 14.93 -0.42
C LEU A 1 23.52 14.45 -1.85
N SER A 2 22.31 14.56 -2.38
CA SER A 2 21.95 14.12 -3.75
C SER A 2 22.73 14.79 -4.89
N ASN A 3 23.38 15.93 -4.64
CA ASN A 3 24.20 16.65 -5.61
C ASN A 3 25.71 16.46 -5.40
N ASN A 4 26.13 15.63 -4.47
CA ASN A 4 27.52 15.29 -4.28
C ASN A 4 27.90 14.07 -5.13
N LEU A 5 29.13 14.08 -5.65
CA LEU A 5 29.76 12.96 -6.42
C LEU A 5 30.02 11.69 -5.57
N LEU A 6 29.31 11.52 -4.45
CA LEU A 6 29.43 10.35 -3.61
C LEU A 6 28.62 9.20 -4.23
N GLU A 7 29.31 8.14 -4.60
CA GLU A 7 28.73 6.89 -5.09
C GLU A 7 28.09 6.11 -3.94
N ILE A 8 26.97 6.65 -3.41
CA ILE A 8 26.19 6.03 -2.33
C ILE A 8 25.00 5.33 -2.97
N SER A 9 24.73 4.11 -2.50
CA SER A 9 23.53 3.37 -2.87
C SER A 9 22.26 4.20 -2.59
N PRO A 10 21.33 4.38 -3.55
CA PRO A 10 20.09 5.12 -3.33
C PRO A 10 19.27 4.66 -2.13
N GLU A 11 19.31 3.35 -1.79
CA GLU A 11 18.58 2.84 -0.62
C GLU A 11 19.12 3.40 0.68
N ILE A 12 20.44 3.56 0.76
CA ILE A 12 21.09 4.18 1.92
C ILE A 12 20.72 5.67 1.98
N LEU A 13 20.66 6.33 0.83
CA LEU A 13 20.23 7.74 0.76
C LEU A 13 18.73 7.90 1.08
N ASP A 14 17.88 7.01 0.61
CA ASP A 14 16.43 7.02 0.82
C ASP A 14 16.05 6.77 2.30
N SER A 15 16.93 6.13 3.07
CA SER A 15 16.72 5.97 4.53
C SER A 15 16.63 7.31 5.25
N ARG A 16 17.22 8.40 4.68
CA ARG A 16 17.33 9.74 5.27
C ARG A 16 17.99 9.79 6.65
N GLU A 17 18.54 8.69 7.12
CA GLU A 17 19.22 8.57 8.40
C GLU A 17 20.72 8.84 8.23
N ALA A 18 21.20 9.93 8.79
CA ALA A 18 22.59 10.34 8.67
C ALA A 18 23.55 9.25 9.19
N ALA A 19 23.21 8.57 10.28
CA ALA A 19 24.01 7.49 10.86
C ALA A 19 24.21 6.34 9.86
N LYS A 20 23.17 5.91 9.16
CA LYS A 20 23.24 4.86 8.13
C LYS A 20 24.14 5.27 6.97
N ILE A 21 24.01 6.52 6.52
CA ILE A 21 24.82 7.07 5.41
C ILE A 21 26.30 7.10 5.80
N PHE A 22 26.65 7.67 6.96
CA PHE A 22 28.04 7.78 7.39
C PHE A 22 28.67 6.42 7.66
N ASN A 23 27.92 5.49 8.22
CA ASN A 23 28.40 4.14 8.48
C ASN A 23 28.70 3.41 7.17
N TYR A 24 27.80 3.47 6.20
CA TYR A 24 28.01 2.89 4.86
C TYR A 24 29.26 3.49 4.19
N LEU A 25 29.43 4.81 4.23
CA LEU A 25 30.62 5.48 3.68
C LEU A 25 31.92 4.99 4.30
N ARG A 26 31.92 4.73 5.62
CA ARG A 26 33.08 4.17 6.34
C ARG A 26 33.46 2.79 5.81
N LEU A 27 32.49 1.97 5.41
CA LEU A 27 32.70 0.61 4.92
C LEU A 27 33.21 0.58 3.46
N LEU A 28 33.03 1.67 2.69
CA LEU A 28 33.40 1.71 1.27
C LEU A 28 34.91 1.69 1.00
N HIS A 29 35.77 1.88 1.98
CA HIS A 29 37.23 1.82 1.78
C HIS A 29 37.74 0.49 1.19
N LYS A 30 36.98 -0.60 1.39
CA LYS A 30 37.22 -1.90 0.80
C LYS A 30 35.93 -2.37 0.13
N SER A 31 35.66 -1.85 -1.04
CA SER A 31 34.44 -2.15 -1.79
C SER A 31 34.74 -2.55 -3.24
N ARG A 32 33.80 -3.25 -3.83
CA ARG A 32 33.77 -3.53 -5.27
C ARG A 32 32.36 -3.29 -5.81
N PRO A 33 32.22 -2.95 -7.11
CA PRO A 33 30.89 -2.78 -7.71
C PRO A 33 30.09 -4.08 -7.64
N LEU A 34 28.76 -3.96 -7.50
CA LEU A 34 27.87 -5.12 -7.42
C LEU A 34 27.87 -5.94 -8.71
N HIS A 35 27.86 -5.29 -9.89
CA HIS A 35 27.80 -5.88 -11.23
C HIS A 35 26.65 -6.89 -11.41
N GLU A 36 25.52 -6.61 -10.79
CA GLU A 36 24.32 -7.41 -10.92
C GLU A 36 23.10 -6.51 -11.18
N ALA A 37 22.16 -7.04 -11.95
CA ALA A 37 20.87 -6.42 -12.20
C ALA A 37 19.76 -7.45 -12.22
N LYS A 38 18.53 -6.99 -12.02
CA LYS A 38 17.33 -7.79 -12.08
C LYS A 38 16.60 -7.49 -13.40
N LEU A 39 16.26 -8.54 -14.14
CA LEU A 39 15.48 -8.49 -15.38
C LEU A 39 14.16 -9.20 -15.13
N LEU A 40 13.04 -8.49 -15.17
CA LEU A 40 11.73 -9.06 -14.92
C LEU A 40 10.92 -9.14 -16.20
N LEU A 41 10.41 -10.34 -16.50
CA LEU A 41 9.48 -10.55 -17.60
C LEU A 41 8.05 -10.60 -17.06
N ILE A 42 7.24 -9.63 -17.45
CA ILE A 42 5.84 -9.50 -17.05
C ILE A 42 4.94 -9.44 -18.29
N GLY A 43 3.66 -9.67 -18.10
CA GLY A 43 2.66 -9.70 -19.17
C GLY A 43 1.67 -10.84 -19.00
N GLN A 44 0.64 -10.85 -19.83
CA GLN A 44 -0.45 -11.82 -19.76
C GLN A 44 -0.01 -13.27 -19.94
N GLY A 45 -0.92 -14.20 -19.65
CA GLY A 45 -0.71 -15.62 -19.95
C GLY A 45 -0.50 -15.86 -21.43
N SER A 46 0.32 -16.85 -21.78
CA SER A 46 0.53 -17.34 -23.16
C SER A 46 1.10 -16.30 -24.14
N VAL A 47 1.63 -15.15 -23.68
CA VAL A 47 2.33 -14.19 -24.57
C VAL A 47 3.73 -14.67 -24.98
N GLY A 48 4.24 -15.72 -24.34
CA GLY A 48 5.53 -16.35 -24.68
C GLY A 48 6.73 -15.82 -23.90
N LYS A 49 6.56 -15.42 -22.64
CA LYS A 49 7.66 -14.97 -21.75
C LYS A 49 8.76 -16.01 -21.63
N THR A 50 8.41 -17.22 -21.26
CA THR A 50 9.35 -18.36 -21.13
C THR A 50 10.03 -18.69 -22.45
N SER A 51 9.29 -18.71 -23.57
CA SER A 51 9.87 -18.92 -24.89
C SER A 51 10.87 -17.83 -25.27
N LEU A 52 10.63 -16.59 -24.85
CA LEU A 52 11.53 -15.47 -25.06
C LEU A 52 12.83 -15.64 -24.26
N ILE A 53 12.76 -16.10 -23.03
CA ILE A 53 13.94 -16.42 -22.19
C ILE A 53 14.73 -17.55 -22.82
N GLU A 54 14.10 -18.65 -23.24
CA GLU A 54 14.77 -19.76 -23.90
C GLU A 54 15.48 -19.30 -25.18
N ARG A 55 14.88 -18.36 -25.94
CA ARG A 55 15.54 -17.77 -27.11
C ARG A 55 16.76 -16.92 -26.74
N LEU A 56 16.56 -16.00 -25.79
CA LEU A 56 17.63 -15.08 -25.38
C LEU A 56 18.84 -15.81 -24.76
N LEU A 57 18.60 -16.80 -23.89
CA LEU A 57 19.66 -17.45 -23.14
C LEU A 57 20.27 -18.64 -23.85
N ARG A 58 19.47 -19.40 -24.63
CA ARG A 58 19.87 -20.70 -25.17
C ARG A 58 19.72 -20.81 -26.69
N ASN A 59 19.15 -19.80 -27.32
CA ASN A 59 18.77 -19.81 -28.74
C ASN A 59 17.87 -21.02 -29.10
N LYS A 60 16.95 -21.40 -28.20
CA LYS A 60 16.01 -22.51 -28.36
C LYS A 60 14.57 -22.03 -28.46
N PHE A 61 13.75 -22.79 -29.18
CA PHE A 61 12.29 -22.58 -29.22
C PHE A 61 11.59 -23.94 -29.21
N ASP A 62 10.62 -24.06 -28.31
CA ASP A 62 9.71 -25.20 -28.27
C ASP A 62 8.28 -24.70 -28.50
N LYS A 63 7.62 -25.19 -29.53
CA LYS A 63 6.23 -24.84 -29.85
C LYS A 63 5.26 -25.34 -28.76
N ASN A 64 5.63 -26.41 -28.06
CA ASN A 64 4.84 -27.05 -27.01
C ASN A 64 5.34 -26.67 -25.61
N GLN A 65 6.01 -25.50 -25.47
CA GLN A 65 6.48 -25.01 -24.18
C GLN A 65 5.34 -25.08 -23.15
N PRO A 66 5.48 -25.82 -22.04
CA PRO A 66 4.47 -25.86 -21.01
C PRO A 66 4.28 -24.49 -20.38
N GLN A 67 3.10 -24.25 -19.84
CA GLN A 67 2.82 -23.04 -19.10
C GLN A 67 3.69 -22.98 -17.85
N THR A 68 4.26 -21.80 -17.55
CA THR A 68 5.05 -21.59 -16.34
C THR A 68 4.11 -21.50 -15.15
N ASP A 69 4.20 -22.48 -14.26
CA ASP A 69 3.57 -22.44 -12.97
C ASP A 69 4.55 -21.83 -11.96
N GLY A 70 4.20 -20.66 -11.47
CA GLY A 70 5.03 -20.04 -10.45
C GLY A 70 5.98 -18.96 -10.94
N LEU A 71 7.14 -18.93 -10.32
CA LEU A 71 8.25 -18.03 -10.60
C LEU A 71 9.49 -18.87 -10.93
N ASN A 72 10.09 -18.60 -12.07
CA ASN A 72 11.42 -19.13 -12.39
C ASN A 72 12.46 -18.01 -12.36
N VAL A 73 13.61 -18.26 -11.76
CA VAL A 73 14.73 -17.31 -11.70
C VAL A 73 15.96 -17.97 -12.31
N GLU A 74 16.48 -17.35 -13.36
CA GLU A 74 17.66 -17.83 -14.08
C GLU A 74 18.76 -16.76 -14.10
N THR A 75 19.99 -17.18 -14.34
CA THR A 75 21.14 -16.28 -14.46
C THR A 75 21.55 -16.14 -15.92
N TRP A 76 21.68 -14.88 -16.37
CA TRP A 76 22.24 -14.55 -17.69
C TRP A 76 23.46 -13.64 -17.50
N ASN A 77 24.65 -14.12 -17.89
CA ASN A 77 25.88 -13.34 -17.81
C ASN A 77 26.09 -12.59 -19.13
N VAL A 78 26.22 -11.29 -19.07
CA VAL A 78 26.44 -10.40 -20.23
C VAL A 78 27.70 -9.56 -20.04
N LYS A 79 28.35 -9.20 -21.15
CA LYS A 79 29.51 -8.30 -21.13
C LYS A 79 29.09 -6.90 -21.52
N ILE A 80 29.33 -5.93 -20.64
CA ILE A 80 29.06 -4.50 -20.86
C ILE A 80 30.34 -3.72 -20.56
N ASN A 81 30.86 -2.98 -21.54
CA ASN A 81 32.11 -2.21 -21.39
C ASN A 81 33.26 -3.03 -20.78
N ALA A 82 33.47 -4.26 -21.32
CA ALA A 82 34.47 -5.22 -20.88
C ALA A 82 34.30 -5.72 -19.40
N LYS A 83 33.19 -5.44 -18.76
CA LYS A 83 32.82 -5.96 -17.42
C LYS A 83 31.78 -7.05 -17.56
N ASP A 84 31.96 -8.12 -16.81
CA ASP A 84 30.94 -9.17 -16.69
C ASP A 84 29.86 -8.70 -15.74
N ILE A 85 28.60 -8.68 -16.20
CA ILE A 85 27.41 -8.30 -15.40
C ILE A 85 26.47 -9.50 -15.35
N ARG A 86 26.06 -9.86 -14.16
CA ARG A 86 25.09 -10.92 -13.89
C ARG A 86 23.68 -10.38 -13.92
N LEU A 87 22.85 -10.88 -14.83
CA LEU A 87 21.43 -10.59 -14.85
C LEU A 87 20.65 -11.73 -14.18
N ASN A 88 19.92 -11.42 -13.15
CA ASN A 88 18.96 -12.33 -12.54
C ASN A 88 17.63 -12.17 -13.29
N VAL A 89 17.30 -13.14 -14.14
CA VAL A 89 16.13 -13.12 -15.02
C VAL A 89 14.96 -13.80 -14.33
N TRP A 90 13.89 -13.05 -14.14
CA TRP A 90 12.69 -13.47 -13.41
C TRP A 90 11.53 -13.68 -14.38
N ASP A 91 11.10 -14.94 -14.53
CA ASP A 91 9.96 -15.34 -15.36
C ASP A 91 8.75 -15.64 -14.49
N PHE A 92 7.75 -14.79 -14.59
CA PHE A 92 6.51 -14.94 -13.82
C PHE A 92 5.46 -15.71 -14.62
N GLY A 93 4.80 -16.68 -13.97
CA GLY A 93 3.61 -17.32 -14.50
C GLY A 93 2.55 -16.28 -14.88
N GLY A 94 2.03 -16.34 -16.11
CA GLY A 94 1.16 -15.29 -16.66
C GLY A 94 -0.33 -15.44 -16.32
N GLN A 95 -0.73 -16.41 -15.49
CA GLN A 95 -2.14 -16.61 -15.11
C GLN A 95 -2.60 -15.49 -14.17
N GLU A 96 -3.83 -15.01 -14.36
CA GLU A 96 -4.41 -13.92 -13.55
C GLU A 96 -4.38 -14.20 -12.04
N ILE A 97 -4.58 -15.45 -11.66
CA ILE A 97 -4.57 -15.88 -10.25
C ILE A 97 -3.23 -15.59 -9.56
N TYR A 98 -2.15 -15.45 -10.31
CA TYR A 98 -0.80 -15.18 -9.79
C TYR A 98 -0.44 -13.69 -9.80
N HIS A 99 -1.22 -12.83 -10.46
CA HIS A 99 -0.88 -11.40 -10.59
C HIS A 99 -0.77 -10.71 -9.23
N ALA A 100 -1.58 -11.11 -8.26
CA ALA A 100 -1.54 -10.55 -6.91
C ALA A 100 -0.22 -10.87 -6.17
N THR A 101 0.49 -11.94 -6.55
CA THR A 101 1.78 -12.32 -5.94
C THR A 101 2.96 -11.66 -6.61
N HIS A 102 2.84 -11.22 -7.86
CA HIS A 102 3.94 -10.59 -8.60
C HIS A 102 4.43 -9.32 -7.92
N GLN A 103 3.53 -8.54 -7.33
CA GLN A 103 3.85 -7.28 -6.64
C GLN A 103 4.93 -7.42 -5.56
N PHE A 104 5.11 -8.61 -4.95
CA PHE A 104 6.13 -8.86 -3.92
C PHE A 104 7.55 -8.77 -4.46
N PHE A 105 7.71 -8.98 -5.76
CA PHE A 105 9.00 -9.09 -6.42
C PHE A 105 9.28 -7.93 -7.36
N LEU A 106 8.30 -7.07 -7.62
CA LEU A 106 8.51 -5.88 -8.41
C LEU A 106 9.29 -4.86 -7.57
N THR A 107 10.50 -4.55 -8.02
CA THR A 107 11.41 -3.67 -7.27
C THR A 107 11.93 -2.55 -8.17
N LYS A 108 12.28 -1.45 -7.56
CA LYS A 108 13.12 -0.42 -8.18
C LYS A 108 14.46 -1.06 -8.56
N ARG A 109 15.26 -0.45 -9.45
CA ARG A 109 16.57 -0.96 -9.92
C ARG A 109 16.49 -2.20 -10.80
N SER A 110 15.40 -2.39 -11.47
CA SER A 110 15.17 -3.52 -12.35
C SER A 110 14.97 -3.03 -13.77
N LEU A 111 15.30 -3.85 -14.73
CA LEU A 111 14.84 -3.68 -16.10
C LEU A 111 13.58 -4.53 -16.29
N TYR A 112 12.52 -3.95 -16.79
CA TYR A 112 11.27 -4.64 -17.06
C TYR A 112 11.11 -4.93 -18.54
N LEU A 113 10.78 -6.18 -18.88
CA LEU A 113 10.31 -6.57 -20.21
C LEU A 113 8.79 -6.80 -20.11
N LEU A 114 8.01 -5.88 -20.64
CA LEU A 114 6.57 -6.06 -20.78
C LEU A 114 6.28 -6.81 -22.07
N VAL A 115 6.05 -8.12 -21.97
CA VAL A 115 5.82 -8.99 -23.12
C VAL A 115 4.34 -8.99 -23.48
N CYS A 116 4.07 -8.63 -24.72
CA CYS A 116 2.75 -8.55 -25.33
C CYS A 116 2.62 -9.57 -26.46
N ASN A 117 1.41 -10.01 -26.74
CA ASN A 117 1.10 -10.85 -27.88
C ASN A 117 0.67 -9.96 -29.04
N CYS A 118 1.40 -9.99 -30.17
CA CYS A 118 1.03 -9.22 -31.35
C CYS A 118 -0.32 -9.62 -31.98
N ARG A 119 -0.83 -10.81 -31.65
CA ARG A 119 -2.13 -11.32 -32.15
C ARG A 119 -3.33 -10.75 -31.44
N THR A 120 -3.13 -9.98 -30.38
CA THR A 120 -4.20 -9.45 -29.52
C THR A 120 -4.12 -7.93 -29.44
N SER A 121 -5.23 -7.30 -29.11
CA SER A 121 -5.34 -5.85 -28.98
C SER A 121 -4.52 -5.29 -27.80
N GLU A 122 -4.38 -3.97 -27.73
CA GLU A 122 -3.76 -3.27 -26.60
C GLU A 122 -4.50 -3.56 -25.29
N GLU A 123 -5.84 -3.59 -25.32
CA GLU A 123 -6.70 -3.89 -24.18
C GLU A 123 -6.52 -5.32 -23.70
N GLU A 124 -6.50 -6.31 -24.62
CA GLU A 124 -6.31 -7.73 -24.28
C GLU A 124 -4.90 -7.99 -23.70
N ASN A 125 -3.89 -7.28 -24.17
CA ASN A 125 -2.54 -7.30 -23.61
C ASN A 125 -2.48 -6.58 -22.25
N ARG A 126 -3.47 -5.78 -21.90
CA ARG A 126 -3.55 -4.99 -20.65
C ARG A 126 -2.30 -4.14 -20.41
N ILE A 127 -1.76 -3.52 -21.47
CA ILE A 127 -0.48 -2.81 -21.45
C ILE A 127 -0.47 -1.71 -20.38
N GLU A 128 -1.51 -0.88 -20.33
CA GLU A 128 -1.62 0.17 -19.31
C GLU A 128 -1.68 -0.36 -17.87
N TYR A 129 -2.32 -1.50 -17.66
CA TYR A 129 -2.34 -2.16 -16.35
C TYR A 129 -0.94 -2.52 -15.87
N TRP A 130 -0.15 -3.17 -16.75
CA TRP A 130 1.21 -3.57 -16.41
C TRP A 130 2.13 -2.37 -16.22
N LEU A 131 2.04 -1.35 -17.06
CA LEU A 131 2.85 -0.13 -16.94
C LEU A 131 2.56 0.59 -15.61
N LYS A 132 1.29 0.69 -15.20
CA LYS A 132 0.93 1.27 -13.90
C LYS A 132 1.40 0.41 -12.73
N LEU A 133 1.36 -0.91 -12.85
CA LEU A 133 1.88 -1.81 -11.84
C LEU A 133 3.40 -1.62 -11.66
N ILE A 134 4.14 -1.51 -12.79
CA ILE A 134 5.57 -1.18 -12.75
C ILE A 134 5.79 0.18 -12.09
N GLU A 135 5.05 1.20 -12.48
CA GLU A 135 5.18 2.54 -11.92
C GLU A 135 4.95 2.54 -10.39
N SER A 136 3.95 1.77 -9.93
CA SER A 136 3.60 1.66 -8.52
C SER A 136 4.70 1.00 -7.67
N PHE A 137 5.30 -0.08 -8.14
CA PHE A 137 6.26 -0.88 -7.39
C PHE A 137 7.71 -0.68 -7.86
N GLY A 138 7.92 -0.59 -9.16
CA GLY A 138 9.22 -0.38 -9.80
C GLY A 138 9.62 1.09 -9.94
N GLY A 139 8.69 2.03 -9.70
CA GLY A 139 8.93 3.47 -9.85
C GLY A 139 9.30 3.84 -11.28
N GLN A 140 10.40 4.56 -11.46
CA GLN A 140 10.91 5.00 -12.76
C GLN A 140 11.87 3.99 -13.43
N SER A 141 11.81 2.72 -13.02
CA SER A 141 12.63 1.68 -13.65
C SER A 141 12.37 1.58 -15.15
N PRO A 142 13.42 1.38 -15.98
CA PRO A 142 13.26 1.31 -17.42
C PRO A 142 12.40 0.11 -17.85
N VAL A 143 11.58 0.33 -18.87
CA VAL A 143 10.69 -0.66 -19.47
C VAL A 143 11.01 -0.81 -20.96
N ILE A 144 11.12 -2.06 -21.43
CA ILE A 144 11.08 -2.40 -22.84
C ILE A 144 9.77 -3.14 -23.10
N ILE A 145 8.94 -2.62 -24.01
CA ILE A 145 7.75 -3.34 -24.47
C ILE A 145 8.18 -4.30 -25.59
N VAL A 146 7.85 -5.58 -25.44
CA VAL A 146 8.21 -6.63 -26.38
C VAL A 146 6.94 -7.20 -27.02
N GLY A 147 6.70 -6.87 -28.30
CA GLY A 147 5.63 -7.50 -29.07
C GLY A 147 6.10 -8.84 -29.61
N ASN A 148 5.74 -9.94 -28.95
CA ASN A 148 6.11 -11.29 -29.39
C ASN A 148 5.07 -11.87 -30.35
N LYS A 149 5.47 -12.90 -31.13
CA LYS A 149 4.67 -13.53 -32.19
C LYS A 149 4.41 -12.61 -33.37
N LYS A 150 5.40 -11.78 -33.73
CA LYS A 150 5.37 -10.89 -34.89
C LYS A 150 5.23 -11.64 -36.23
N ASP A 151 5.58 -12.92 -36.26
CA ASP A 151 5.43 -13.80 -37.41
C ASP A 151 4.01 -13.79 -38.01
N GLU A 152 2.99 -13.47 -37.21
CA GLU A 152 1.61 -13.45 -37.67
C GLU A 152 1.10 -12.04 -38.00
N GLN A 153 1.41 -11.06 -37.13
CA GLN A 153 1.04 -9.66 -37.35
C GLN A 153 1.90 -8.72 -36.52
N PRO A 154 2.02 -7.43 -36.89
CA PRO A 154 2.72 -6.43 -36.11
C PRO A 154 1.96 -6.09 -34.82
N LEU A 155 2.67 -5.54 -33.83
CA LEU A 155 2.08 -5.06 -32.59
C LEU A 155 1.24 -3.80 -32.84
N ASP A 156 -0.07 -3.91 -32.62
CA ASP A 156 -1.02 -2.82 -32.80
C ASP A 156 -1.22 -2.06 -31.46
N ILE A 157 -0.43 -0.99 -31.30
CA ILE A 157 -0.46 -0.11 -30.11
C ILE A 157 -0.14 1.34 -30.51
N ASN A 158 -0.67 2.29 -29.77
CA ASN A 158 -0.32 3.70 -29.93
C ASN A 158 1.03 4.03 -29.26
N ARG A 159 2.13 3.74 -29.98
CA ARG A 159 3.51 3.91 -29.49
C ARG A 159 3.80 5.34 -29.01
N LYS A 160 3.25 6.36 -29.69
CA LYS A 160 3.49 7.76 -29.33
C LYS A 160 2.78 8.12 -28.03
N ALA A 161 1.50 7.82 -27.93
CA ALA A 161 0.71 8.10 -26.72
C ALA A 161 1.27 7.38 -25.47
N LEU A 162 1.71 6.11 -25.63
CA LEU A 162 2.30 5.35 -24.54
C LEU A 162 3.61 5.96 -24.06
N ARG A 163 4.51 6.40 -24.97
CA ARG A 163 5.78 7.05 -24.59
C ARG A 163 5.59 8.42 -23.94
N GLU A 164 4.63 9.20 -24.42
CA GLU A 164 4.28 10.49 -23.82
C GLU A 164 3.75 10.32 -22.40
N LYS A 165 2.95 9.29 -22.19
CA LYS A 165 2.32 9.00 -20.90
C LYS A 165 3.26 8.29 -19.91
N TYR A 166 4.12 7.41 -20.39
CA TYR A 166 5.06 6.61 -19.60
C TYR A 166 6.51 6.85 -20.06
N PRO A 167 7.17 7.90 -19.55
CA PRO A 167 8.52 8.28 -20.01
C PRO A 167 9.60 7.23 -19.73
N ASN A 168 9.33 6.28 -18.85
CA ASN A 168 10.22 5.16 -18.51
C ASN A 168 10.24 4.07 -19.59
N ILE A 169 9.38 4.12 -20.62
CA ILE A 169 9.45 3.22 -21.79
C ILE A 169 10.66 3.62 -22.64
N GLN A 170 11.68 2.77 -22.61
CA GLN A 170 12.93 3.01 -23.32
C GLN A 170 12.86 2.53 -24.76
N ASP A 171 12.23 1.39 -25.01
CA ASP A 171 12.10 0.83 -26.34
C ASP A 171 10.82 0.02 -26.54
N ILE A 172 10.43 -0.19 -27.80
CA ILE A 172 9.30 -1.04 -28.21
C ILE A 172 9.80 -1.90 -29.37
N ILE A 173 10.02 -3.19 -29.09
CA ILE A 173 10.68 -4.15 -30.00
C ILE A 173 9.72 -5.29 -30.31
N GLU A 174 9.60 -5.61 -31.58
CA GLU A 174 8.79 -6.74 -32.01
C GLU A 174 9.65 -7.97 -32.27
N THR A 175 9.23 -9.12 -31.75
CA THR A 175 9.99 -10.38 -31.82
C THR A 175 9.12 -11.54 -32.29
N SER A 176 9.77 -12.54 -32.93
CA SER A 176 9.23 -13.87 -33.13
C SER A 176 10.21 -14.89 -32.55
N CYS A 177 9.78 -15.56 -31.46
CA CYS A 177 10.58 -16.67 -30.92
C CYS A 177 10.65 -17.86 -31.92
N GLN A 178 9.60 -18.05 -32.72
CA GLN A 178 9.55 -19.12 -33.73
C GLN A 178 10.60 -18.89 -34.82
N ASP A 179 10.58 -17.70 -35.43
CA ASP A 179 11.41 -17.40 -36.61
C ASP A 179 12.73 -16.70 -36.23
N ASN A 180 13.02 -16.54 -34.97
CA ASN A 180 14.19 -15.87 -34.43
C ASN A 180 14.34 -14.40 -34.91
N ILE A 181 13.21 -13.69 -35.09
CA ILE A 181 13.19 -12.31 -35.57
C ILE A 181 13.25 -11.36 -34.35
N GLY A 182 14.07 -10.31 -34.45
CA GLY A 182 14.15 -9.23 -33.45
C GLY A 182 14.76 -9.63 -32.09
N ILE A 183 15.27 -10.85 -31.96
CA ILE A 183 15.87 -11.35 -30.70
C ILE A 183 17.21 -10.67 -30.42
N ASP A 184 18.06 -10.49 -31.46
CA ASP A 184 19.34 -9.79 -31.32
C ASP A 184 19.15 -8.30 -31.02
N ASP A 185 18.15 -7.65 -31.62
CA ASP A 185 17.80 -6.27 -31.34
C ASP A 185 17.34 -6.11 -29.87
N LEU A 186 16.51 -7.05 -29.40
CA LEU A 186 16.07 -7.09 -28.00
C LEU A 186 17.25 -7.32 -27.05
N SER A 187 18.13 -8.26 -27.35
CA SER A 187 19.34 -8.52 -26.56
C SER A 187 20.22 -7.27 -26.47
N THR A 188 20.41 -6.58 -27.59
CA THR A 188 21.18 -5.32 -27.65
C THR A 188 20.53 -4.22 -26.80
N ALA A 189 19.22 -4.08 -26.90
CA ALA A 189 18.47 -3.10 -26.09
C ALA A 189 18.55 -3.42 -24.59
N ILE A 190 18.41 -4.68 -24.19
CA ILE A 190 18.59 -5.13 -22.80
C ILE A 190 19.97 -4.75 -22.28
N ILE A 191 21.03 -5.13 -23.01
CA ILE A 191 22.43 -4.85 -22.65
C ILE A 191 22.65 -3.34 -22.50
N LYS A 192 22.14 -2.55 -23.43
CA LYS A 192 22.21 -1.08 -23.39
C LYS A 192 21.54 -0.52 -22.14
N GLN A 193 20.30 -0.94 -21.85
CA GLN A 193 19.54 -0.41 -20.71
C GLN A 193 20.15 -0.86 -19.38
N VAL A 194 20.61 -2.09 -19.26
CA VAL A 194 21.34 -2.56 -18.08
C VAL A 194 22.63 -1.76 -17.85
N GLY A 195 23.35 -1.44 -18.93
CA GLY A 195 24.54 -0.61 -18.87
C GLY A 195 24.28 0.82 -18.36
N ASN A 196 23.05 1.32 -18.53
CA ASN A 196 22.62 2.64 -18.07
C ASN A 196 22.10 2.63 -16.60
N LEU A 197 21.87 1.46 -16.02
CA LEU A 197 21.47 1.34 -14.61
C LEU A 197 22.65 1.68 -13.71
N LYS A 198 22.63 2.88 -13.11
CA LYS A 198 23.71 3.34 -12.22
C LYS A 198 23.95 2.39 -11.07
N GLU A 199 22.91 1.75 -10.60
CA GLU A 199 22.90 0.84 -9.48
C GLU A 199 23.75 -0.42 -9.69
N VAL A 200 23.91 -0.86 -10.92
CA VAL A 200 24.76 -2.00 -11.29
C VAL A 200 26.22 -1.76 -10.90
N TYR A 201 26.62 -0.50 -10.87
CA TYR A 201 28.00 -0.09 -10.57
C TYR A 201 28.20 0.38 -9.13
N ASN A 202 27.16 0.34 -8.30
CA ASN A 202 27.28 0.78 -6.90
C ASN A 202 28.29 -0.08 -6.15
N PRO A 203 29.24 0.55 -5.43
CA PRO A 203 30.21 -0.16 -4.64
C PRO A 203 29.54 -0.83 -3.44
N LEU A 204 29.89 -2.09 -3.18
CA LEU A 204 29.48 -2.85 -2.02
C LEU A 204 30.71 -3.23 -1.18
N PRO A 205 30.66 -3.15 0.17
CA PRO A 205 31.75 -3.59 1.04
C PRO A 205 32.09 -5.07 0.82
N HIS A 206 33.36 -5.42 0.87
CA HIS A 206 33.82 -6.82 0.66
C HIS A 206 33.19 -7.80 1.66
N SER A 207 33.01 -7.39 2.92
CA SER A 207 32.34 -8.21 3.95
C SER A 207 30.88 -8.52 3.58
N TRP A 208 30.20 -7.56 2.97
CA TRP A 208 28.81 -7.74 2.49
C TRP A 208 28.73 -8.72 1.33
N PHE A 209 29.72 -8.68 0.41
CA PHE A 209 29.82 -9.68 -0.65
C PHE A 209 30.05 -11.08 -0.10
N ALA A 210 30.90 -11.24 0.91
CA ALA A 210 31.17 -12.54 1.50
C ALA A 210 29.89 -13.14 2.12
N VAL A 211 29.10 -12.34 2.83
CA VAL A 211 27.79 -12.79 3.36
C VAL A 211 26.83 -13.12 2.22
N LYS A 212 26.72 -12.25 1.20
CA LYS A 212 25.87 -12.48 0.03
C LYS A 212 26.21 -13.79 -0.67
N GLU A 213 27.49 -14.01 -1.02
CA GLU A 213 27.96 -15.21 -1.70
C GLU A 213 27.76 -16.48 -0.85
N GLN A 214 27.92 -16.37 0.48
CA GLN A 214 27.63 -17.46 1.39
C GLN A 214 26.13 -17.80 1.40
N LEU A 215 25.25 -16.81 1.50
CA LEU A 215 23.79 -17.02 1.47
C LEU A 215 23.32 -17.62 0.13
N GLU A 216 23.86 -17.15 -0.99
CA GLU A 216 23.54 -17.69 -2.32
C GLU A 216 24.01 -19.14 -2.53
N SER A 217 25.11 -19.52 -1.88
CA SER A 217 25.67 -20.90 -1.98
C SER A 217 24.95 -21.90 -1.07
N MET A 218 24.10 -21.43 -0.16
CA MET A 218 23.39 -22.31 0.75
C MET A 218 22.32 -23.13 0.03
N PRO A 219 22.22 -24.44 0.31
CA PRO A 219 21.20 -25.29 -0.32
C PRO A 219 19.80 -25.04 0.26
N GLU A 220 19.71 -24.48 1.45
CA GLU A 220 18.44 -24.21 2.16
C GLU A 220 17.58 -23.17 1.43
N ASP A 221 16.26 -23.35 1.47
CA ASP A 221 15.32 -22.41 0.91
C ASP A 221 15.13 -21.18 1.81
N PHE A 222 15.37 -21.35 3.11
CA PHE A 222 15.25 -20.31 4.13
C PHE A 222 16.15 -20.60 5.33
N ILE A 223 16.50 -19.54 6.07
CA ILE A 223 17.24 -19.63 7.35
C ILE A 223 16.52 -18.83 8.43
N THR A 224 16.86 -19.09 9.69
CA THR A 224 16.43 -18.25 10.80
C THR A 224 17.21 -16.93 10.81
N HIS A 225 16.63 -15.88 11.38
CA HIS A 225 17.32 -14.61 11.54
C HIS A 225 18.59 -14.76 12.39
N SER A 226 18.55 -15.61 13.44
CA SER A 226 19.73 -15.92 14.25
C SER A 226 20.87 -16.56 13.44
N ARG A 227 20.54 -17.42 12.44
CA ARG A 227 21.58 -17.98 11.56
C ARG A 227 22.18 -16.92 10.65
N TYR A 228 21.37 -15.99 10.13
CA TYR A 228 21.84 -14.83 9.38
C TYR A 228 22.82 -13.99 10.21
N LEU A 229 22.48 -13.66 11.45
CA LEU A 229 23.38 -12.92 12.36
C LEU A 229 24.69 -13.68 12.61
N SER A 230 24.64 -15.00 12.77
CA SER A 230 25.87 -15.82 12.88
C SER A 230 26.74 -15.69 11.65
N ILE A 231 26.16 -15.74 10.44
CA ILE A 231 26.88 -15.58 9.17
C ILE A 231 27.51 -14.18 9.08
N CYS A 232 26.80 -13.14 9.50
CA CYS A 232 27.33 -11.78 9.57
C CYS A 232 28.54 -11.71 10.49
N ASN A 233 28.46 -12.30 11.69
CA ASN A 233 29.54 -12.32 12.66
C ASN A 233 30.77 -13.11 12.15
N GLU A 234 30.57 -14.27 11.51
CA GLU A 234 31.59 -15.06 10.85
C GLU A 234 32.37 -14.21 9.80
N ASN A 235 31.67 -13.30 9.11
CA ASN A 235 32.21 -12.39 8.12
C ASN A 235 32.61 -11.01 8.68
N LYS A 236 32.75 -10.88 10.00
CA LYS A 236 33.21 -9.67 10.74
C LYS A 236 32.26 -8.46 10.58
N ILE A 237 31.00 -8.70 10.36
CA ILE A 237 29.94 -7.68 10.44
C ILE A 237 29.31 -7.82 11.82
N LEU A 238 29.84 -7.07 12.80
CA LEU A 238 29.47 -7.21 14.22
C LEU A 238 28.45 -6.19 14.69
N GLU A 239 28.38 -5.04 14.01
CA GLU A 239 27.45 -3.96 14.36
C GLU A 239 26.04 -4.29 13.87
N GLU A 240 25.06 -4.17 14.75
CA GLU A 240 23.64 -4.45 14.45
C GLU A 240 23.15 -3.60 13.27
N LEU A 241 23.54 -2.32 13.23
CA LEU A 241 23.18 -1.41 12.14
C LEU A 241 23.69 -1.90 10.77
N ASP A 242 24.91 -2.45 10.70
CA ASP A 242 25.47 -3.00 9.46
C ASP A 242 24.74 -4.26 9.01
N GLN A 243 24.39 -5.12 9.97
CA GLN A 243 23.63 -6.35 9.72
C GLN A 243 22.23 -6.04 9.19
N GLU A 244 21.56 -5.04 9.78
CA GLU A 244 20.26 -4.55 9.33
C GLU A 244 20.31 -3.92 7.93
N GLN A 245 21.29 -3.07 7.66
CA GLN A 245 21.46 -2.44 6.35
C GLN A 245 21.74 -3.48 5.26
N LEU A 246 22.52 -4.49 5.58
CA LEU A 246 22.83 -5.57 4.64
C LEU A 246 21.58 -6.38 4.28
N ILE A 247 20.79 -6.81 5.27
CA ILE A 247 19.59 -7.60 4.98
C ILE A 247 18.55 -6.80 4.22
N ASP A 248 18.39 -5.50 4.54
CA ASP A 248 17.50 -4.58 3.80
C ASP A 248 17.95 -4.45 2.34
N LEU A 249 19.27 -4.31 2.10
CA LEU A 249 19.80 -4.26 0.74
C LEU A 249 19.56 -5.58 -0.01
N LEU A 250 19.85 -6.72 0.60
CA LEU A 250 19.64 -8.04 0.01
C LEU A 250 18.16 -8.29 -0.32
N HIS A 251 17.25 -7.83 0.56
CA HIS A 251 15.81 -7.88 0.29
C HIS A 251 15.42 -7.04 -0.94
N ARG A 252 15.88 -5.81 -1.03
CA ARG A 252 15.61 -4.91 -2.17
C ARG A 252 16.20 -5.42 -3.49
N LEU A 253 17.34 -6.09 -3.43
CA LEU A 253 17.93 -6.77 -4.60
C LEU A 253 17.16 -8.04 -4.97
N GLY A 254 16.23 -8.50 -4.14
CA GLY A 254 15.47 -9.73 -4.34
C GLY A 254 16.28 -11.01 -4.12
N LEU A 255 17.43 -10.92 -3.46
CA LEU A 255 18.31 -12.05 -3.15
C LEU A 255 17.87 -12.80 -1.89
N VAL A 256 17.27 -12.06 -0.96
CA VAL A 256 16.70 -12.61 0.28
C VAL A 256 15.36 -11.93 0.51
N LEU A 257 14.32 -12.67 0.94
CA LEU A 257 13.09 -12.05 1.41
C LEU A 257 13.10 -11.99 2.95
N ASN A 258 13.02 -10.78 3.47
CA ASN A 258 12.93 -10.50 4.89
C ASN A 258 11.80 -9.49 5.15
N PHE A 259 10.97 -9.76 6.16
CA PHE A 259 9.84 -8.93 6.58
C PHE A 259 10.04 -8.56 8.05
N ARG A 260 11.07 -7.78 8.33
CA ARG A 260 11.54 -7.42 9.68
C ARG A 260 10.45 -6.82 10.57
N ASP A 261 9.61 -5.98 10.00
CA ASP A 261 8.58 -5.24 10.74
C ASP A 261 7.33 -6.07 11.04
N HIS A 262 7.24 -7.30 10.50
CA HIS A 262 6.10 -8.16 10.72
C HIS A 262 6.33 -9.15 11.87
N PRO A 263 5.47 -9.19 12.91
CA PRO A 263 5.69 -10.00 14.12
C PRO A 263 5.94 -11.50 13.88
N ILE A 264 5.27 -12.09 12.90
CA ILE A 264 5.35 -13.53 12.58
C ILE A 264 6.50 -13.83 11.58
N LEU A 265 6.79 -12.88 10.67
CA LEU A 265 7.69 -13.12 9.53
C LEU A 265 9.14 -12.73 9.81
N LYS A 266 9.40 -11.87 10.80
CA LYS A 266 10.73 -11.30 11.10
C LYS A 266 11.83 -12.32 11.39
N ASP A 267 11.48 -13.50 11.93
CA ASP A 267 12.45 -14.52 12.34
C ASP A 267 12.88 -15.45 11.19
N THR A 268 12.44 -15.20 9.97
CA THR A 268 12.73 -16.04 8.81
C THR A 268 13.26 -15.21 7.66
N ASN A 269 14.42 -15.60 7.12
CA ASN A 269 14.98 -15.07 5.90
C ASN A 269 14.84 -16.13 4.80
N VAL A 270 14.08 -15.83 3.76
CA VAL A 270 13.92 -16.74 2.62
C VAL A 270 15.06 -16.49 1.65
N LEU A 271 15.85 -17.50 1.37
CA LEU A 271 17.00 -17.44 0.47
C LEU A 271 16.60 -17.69 -0.99
N LYS A 272 15.54 -18.49 -1.21
CA LYS A 272 15.01 -18.78 -2.53
C LYS A 272 13.57 -18.25 -2.65
N PRO A 273 13.37 -17.11 -3.30
CA PRO A 273 12.04 -16.55 -3.51
C PRO A 273 11.04 -17.51 -4.14
N GLN A 274 11.51 -18.43 -4.99
CA GLN A 274 10.71 -19.49 -5.58
C GLN A 274 9.99 -20.35 -4.55
N TRP A 275 10.64 -20.66 -3.43
CA TRP A 275 10.03 -21.44 -2.35
C TRP A 275 8.72 -20.83 -1.85
N VAL A 276 8.67 -19.49 -1.71
CA VAL A 276 7.43 -18.79 -1.31
C VAL A 276 6.37 -18.92 -2.40
N THR A 277 6.73 -18.64 -3.64
CA THR A 277 5.78 -18.64 -4.75
C THR A 277 5.25 -20.04 -5.03
N GLU A 278 6.10 -21.05 -5.05
CA GLU A 278 5.71 -22.45 -5.26
C GLU A 278 4.74 -22.92 -4.18
N GLY A 279 4.99 -22.60 -2.90
CA GLY A 279 4.08 -22.93 -1.80
C GLY A 279 2.72 -22.26 -1.94
N ILE A 280 2.69 -20.97 -2.26
CA ILE A 280 1.44 -20.23 -2.48
C ILE A 280 0.72 -20.74 -3.73
N TYR A 281 1.44 -20.99 -4.82
CA TYR A 281 0.85 -21.49 -6.07
C TYR A 281 0.31 -22.91 -5.94
N ALA A 282 0.98 -23.77 -5.19
CA ALA A 282 0.44 -25.09 -4.89
C ALA A 282 -0.94 -24.99 -4.23
N MET A 283 -1.11 -24.03 -3.31
CA MET A 283 -2.41 -23.77 -2.69
C MET A 283 -3.42 -23.16 -3.69
N LEU A 284 -2.99 -22.16 -4.48
CA LEU A 284 -3.84 -21.51 -5.48
C LEU A 284 -4.26 -22.48 -6.61
N SER A 285 -3.48 -23.52 -6.87
CA SER A 285 -3.71 -24.50 -7.94
C SER A 285 -4.44 -25.74 -7.48
N ASP A 286 -4.61 -25.94 -6.17
CA ASP A 286 -5.26 -27.14 -5.62
C ASP A 286 -6.73 -27.24 -6.05
N GLU A 287 -7.10 -28.34 -6.71
CA GLU A 287 -8.43 -28.54 -7.24
C GLU A 287 -9.52 -28.70 -6.15
N ILE A 288 -9.15 -29.19 -4.98
CA ILE A 288 -10.11 -29.31 -3.86
C ILE A 288 -10.42 -27.90 -3.32
N LEU A 289 -9.41 -27.06 -3.17
CA LEU A 289 -9.61 -25.67 -2.73
C LEU A 289 -10.43 -24.88 -3.74
N LYS A 290 -10.21 -25.08 -5.04
CA LYS A 290 -10.96 -24.38 -6.08
C LYS A 290 -12.41 -24.82 -6.16
N THR A 291 -12.66 -26.13 -6.20
CA THR A 291 -13.97 -26.68 -6.59
C THR A 291 -14.85 -27.05 -5.40
N LYS A 292 -14.28 -27.68 -4.36
CA LYS A 292 -15.04 -28.18 -3.22
C LYS A 292 -15.19 -27.17 -2.10
N THR A 293 -14.08 -26.60 -1.65
CA THR A 293 -14.12 -25.68 -0.50
C THR A 293 -14.18 -24.21 -0.91
N LYS A 294 -14.13 -23.90 -2.21
CA LYS A 294 -14.26 -22.56 -2.77
C LYS A 294 -13.31 -21.55 -2.09
N GLY A 295 -12.06 -21.98 -1.91
CA GLY A 295 -11.00 -21.15 -1.30
C GLY A 295 -10.89 -21.25 0.22
N VAL A 296 -11.80 -21.95 0.92
CA VAL A 296 -11.67 -22.16 2.37
C VAL A 296 -10.70 -23.31 2.64
N PHE A 297 -9.74 -23.07 3.54
CA PHE A 297 -8.74 -24.07 3.92
C PHE A 297 -8.39 -24.02 5.41
N THR A 298 -7.79 -25.08 5.90
CA THR A 298 -7.28 -25.26 7.26
C THR A 298 -5.79 -25.60 7.24
N SER A 299 -5.13 -25.62 8.38
CA SER A 299 -3.74 -26.09 8.48
C SER A 299 -3.55 -27.53 8.01
N SER A 300 -4.57 -28.40 8.11
CA SER A 300 -4.51 -29.76 7.59
C SER A 300 -4.49 -29.82 6.07
N ASP A 301 -5.13 -28.88 5.38
CA ASP A 301 -5.06 -28.81 3.92
C ASP A 301 -3.65 -28.46 3.43
N LEU A 302 -2.90 -27.61 4.15
CA LEU A 302 -1.50 -27.33 3.82
C LEU A 302 -0.65 -28.60 3.89
N THR A 303 -0.88 -29.44 4.90
CA THR A 303 -0.16 -30.72 5.03
C THR A 303 -0.47 -31.68 3.89
N ARG A 304 -1.65 -31.60 3.29
CA ARG A 304 -2.07 -32.39 2.12
C ARG A 304 -1.47 -31.84 0.81
N ILE A 305 -1.44 -30.51 0.68
CA ILE A 305 -1.10 -29.83 -0.58
C ILE A 305 0.41 -29.68 -0.74
N LEU A 306 1.10 -29.32 0.34
CA LEU A 306 2.50 -28.98 0.32
C LEU A 306 3.40 -30.19 0.55
N ASP A 307 4.53 -30.26 -0.18
CA ASP A 307 5.54 -31.28 0.06
C ASP A 307 6.14 -31.15 1.47
N PRO A 308 6.07 -32.20 2.31
CA PRO A 308 6.49 -32.10 3.71
C PRO A 308 8.00 -31.88 3.92
N VAL A 309 8.83 -32.15 2.91
CA VAL A 309 10.26 -31.93 2.97
C VAL A 309 10.58 -30.44 2.77
N SER A 310 10.04 -29.87 1.71
CA SER A 310 10.23 -28.44 1.38
C SER A 310 9.41 -27.53 2.31
N TYR A 311 8.23 -27.97 2.76
CA TYR A 311 7.31 -27.21 3.59
C TYR A 311 6.94 -27.95 4.89
N PRO A 312 7.87 -28.09 5.83
CA PRO A 312 7.57 -28.73 7.11
C PRO A 312 6.48 -27.95 7.87
N THR A 313 5.62 -28.67 8.61
CA THR A 313 4.41 -28.14 9.28
C THR A 313 4.68 -26.87 10.10
N LYS A 314 5.85 -26.78 10.73
CA LYS A 314 6.29 -25.58 11.50
C LYS A 314 6.43 -24.31 10.64
N ARG A 315 6.45 -24.43 9.30
CA ARG A 315 6.54 -23.32 8.34
C ARG A 315 5.21 -22.93 7.72
N HIS A 316 4.17 -23.71 7.93
CA HIS A 316 2.83 -23.40 7.40
C HIS A 316 2.31 -22.05 7.93
N SER A 317 2.55 -21.73 9.20
CA SER A 317 2.18 -20.45 9.79
C SER A 317 2.91 -19.25 9.13
N TYR A 318 4.14 -19.47 8.67
CA TYR A 318 4.88 -18.44 7.92
C TYR A 318 4.24 -18.18 6.55
N LEU A 319 3.91 -19.22 5.78
CA LEU A 319 3.21 -19.06 4.49
C LEU A 319 1.84 -18.40 4.66
N ILE A 320 1.05 -18.84 5.65
CA ILE A 320 -0.23 -18.19 5.98
C ILE A 320 -0.01 -16.72 6.36
N GLY A 321 1.01 -16.44 7.18
CA GLY A 321 1.38 -15.08 7.58
C GLY A 321 1.71 -14.20 6.37
N LEU A 322 2.50 -14.71 5.41
CA LEU A 322 2.78 -14.02 4.16
C LEU A 322 1.49 -13.79 3.35
N MET A 323 0.65 -14.80 3.20
CA MET A 323 -0.61 -14.65 2.46
C MET A 323 -1.55 -13.64 3.12
N LYS A 324 -1.53 -13.51 4.45
CA LYS A 324 -2.31 -12.49 5.18
C LYS A 324 -1.72 -11.10 4.99
N GLU A 325 -0.40 -10.95 5.12
CA GLU A 325 0.30 -9.67 4.92
C GLU A 325 0.06 -9.09 3.52
N PHE A 326 0.03 -9.96 2.52
CA PHE A 326 -0.22 -9.55 1.14
C PHE A 326 -1.70 -9.61 0.74
N GLU A 327 -2.58 -9.75 1.73
CA GLU A 327 -4.03 -9.74 1.53
C GLU A 327 -4.52 -10.76 0.48
N LEU A 328 -3.85 -11.92 0.39
CA LEU A 328 -4.28 -13.05 -0.45
C LEU A 328 -5.30 -13.92 0.27
N CYS A 329 -5.19 -14.01 1.59
CA CYS A 329 -6.14 -14.74 2.41
C CYS A 329 -6.44 -13.99 3.72
N PHE A 330 -7.52 -14.38 4.37
CA PHE A 330 -7.87 -13.92 5.70
C PHE A 330 -8.39 -15.08 6.55
N GLU A 331 -8.32 -14.89 7.86
CA GLU A 331 -8.80 -15.85 8.83
C GLU A 331 -10.30 -15.65 9.06
N LEU A 332 -11.03 -16.73 9.00
CA LEU A 332 -12.44 -16.79 9.34
C LEU A 332 -12.59 -17.05 10.84
N ASP A 333 -13.62 -16.48 11.46
CA ASP A 333 -13.89 -16.67 12.90
C ASP A 333 -14.49 -18.06 13.17
N TYR A 334 -13.66 -19.09 13.01
CA TYR A 334 -14.00 -20.49 13.31
C TYR A 334 -12.96 -21.14 14.23
N ARG A 335 -13.37 -22.15 14.95
CA ARG A 335 -12.47 -23.00 15.74
C ARG A 335 -12.63 -24.46 15.29
N PRO A 336 -11.58 -25.13 14.76
CA PRO A 336 -10.22 -24.62 14.52
C PRO A 336 -10.15 -23.50 13.47
N PRO A 337 -9.05 -22.70 13.45
CA PRO A 337 -8.90 -21.61 12.49
C PRO A 337 -9.05 -22.08 11.05
N GLN A 338 -9.87 -21.36 10.30
CA GLN A 338 -10.05 -21.54 8.85
C GLN A 338 -9.63 -20.26 8.15
N PHE A 339 -9.16 -20.39 6.92
CA PHE A 339 -8.71 -19.28 6.11
C PHE A 339 -9.42 -19.30 4.76
N LEU A 340 -9.66 -18.14 4.18
CA LEU A 340 -10.25 -18.00 2.84
C LEU A 340 -9.28 -17.30 1.90
N ILE A 341 -9.03 -17.92 0.74
CA ILE A 341 -8.28 -17.30 -0.37
C ILE A 341 -9.29 -16.65 -1.33
N ALA A 342 -9.35 -15.32 -1.32
CA ALA A 342 -10.34 -14.58 -2.12
C ALA A 342 -10.22 -14.83 -3.63
N GLY A 343 -9.00 -15.04 -4.15
CA GLY A 343 -8.76 -15.35 -5.56
C GLY A 343 -9.35 -16.70 -6.04
N LEU A 344 -9.68 -17.61 -5.12
CA LEU A 344 -10.28 -18.93 -5.43
C LEU A 344 -11.79 -18.92 -5.38
N LEU A 345 -12.42 -17.80 -5.09
CA LEU A 345 -13.87 -17.68 -5.08
C LEU A 345 -14.50 -17.99 -6.44
N PRO A 346 -15.75 -18.49 -6.47
CA PRO A 346 -16.49 -18.73 -7.70
C PRO A 346 -16.54 -17.47 -8.58
N LYS A 347 -16.47 -17.62 -9.89
CA LYS A 347 -16.59 -16.50 -10.83
C LYS A 347 -18.02 -15.98 -10.91
N ASP A 348 -18.99 -16.90 -10.86
CA ASP A 348 -20.40 -16.59 -11.06
C ASP A 348 -21.00 -15.86 -9.86
N GLN A 349 -21.76 -14.82 -10.13
CA GLN A 349 -22.52 -14.08 -9.14
C GLN A 349 -23.70 -14.94 -8.66
N PRO A 350 -23.90 -15.19 -7.36
CA PRO A 350 -25.05 -15.93 -6.83
C PRO A 350 -26.37 -15.20 -7.09
N ASP A 351 -27.46 -15.96 -7.28
CA ASP A 351 -28.81 -15.40 -7.54
C ASP A 351 -29.36 -14.62 -6.34
N GLU A 352 -28.94 -14.99 -5.12
CA GLU A 352 -29.38 -14.38 -3.87
C GLU A 352 -28.86 -12.94 -3.67
N THR A 353 -28.15 -12.39 -4.63
CA THR A 353 -27.60 -11.02 -4.56
C THR A 353 -28.60 -9.92 -4.91
N ARG A 354 -29.85 -10.23 -5.22
CA ARG A 354 -30.88 -9.26 -5.52
C ARG A 354 -31.32 -8.51 -4.26
N LEU A 355 -31.18 -7.19 -4.29
CA LEU A 355 -31.68 -6.30 -3.24
C LEU A 355 -33.15 -5.91 -3.52
N GLN A 356 -33.95 -5.80 -2.45
CA GLN A 356 -35.36 -5.40 -2.56
C GLN A 356 -35.56 -3.98 -2.04
N GLY A 357 -36.56 -3.30 -2.59
CA GLY A 357 -36.97 -1.96 -2.18
C GLY A 357 -36.09 -0.86 -2.78
N GLU A 358 -36.20 0.33 -2.17
CA GLU A 358 -35.37 1.48 -2.56
C GLU A 358 -33.90 1.24 -2.22
N THR A 359 -33.02 1.66 -3.10
CA THR A 359 -31.58 1.51 -2.95
C THR A 359 -30.86 2.85 -3.08
N LEU A 360 -29.74 2.96 -2.38
CA LEU A 360 -28.70 3.94 -2.63
C LEU A 360 -27.69 3.32 -3.58
N GLU A 361 -27.38 3.98 -4.67
CA GLU A 361 -26.40 3.53 -5.66
C GLU A 361 -25.21 4.48 -5.71
N PHE A 362 -24.03 3.90 -5.82
CA PHE A 362 -22.78 4.63 -5.91
C PHE A 362 -21.78 3.83 -6.78
N GLN A 363 -20.92 4.53 -7.52
CA GLN A 363 -19.97 3.90 -8.41
C GLN A 363 -18.57 4.51 -8.25
N TYR A 364 -17.55 3.65 -8.25
CA TYR A 364 -16.19 4.03 -8.57
C TYR A 364 -15.91 3.75 -10.04
N HIS A 365 -15.39 4.72 -10.77
CA HIS A 365 -14.86 4.53 -12.10
C HIS A 365 -13.34 4.62 -12.05
N TYR A 366 -12.71 3.65 -12.68
CA TYR A 366 -11.25 3.53 -12.73
C TYR A 366 -10.77 3.69 -14.16
N ARG A 367 -9.63 4.32 -14.33
CA ARG A 367 -8.96 4.23 -15.63
C ARG A 367 -8.47 2.82 -15.90
N VAL A 368 -7.93 2.16 -14.87
CA VAL A 368 -7.58 0.73 -14.85
C VAL A 368 -8.06 0.19 -13.50
N LEU A 369 -8.88 -0.85 -13.51
CA LEU A 369 -9.34 -1.53 -12.30
C LEU A 369 -8.42 -2.73 -11.99
N PRO A 370 -7.54 -2.65 -10.99
CA PRO A 370 -6.75 -3.80 -10.55
C PRO A 370 -7.66 -4.87 -9.92
N GLU A 371 -7.47 -6.12 -10.30
CA GLU A 371 -8.26 -7.25 -9.76
C GLU A 371 -8.08 -7.43 -8.25
N SER A 372 -6.92 -7.02 -7.75
CA SER A 372 -6.63 -7.07 -6.32
C SER A 372 -7.57 -6.19 -5.47
N ILE A 373 -8.16 -5.13 -6.02
CA ILE A 373 -9.00 -4.20 -5.25
C ILE A 373 -10.20 -4.92 -4.65
N ILE A 374 -10.96 -5.69 -5.45
CA ILE A 374 -12.14 -6.36 -4.93
C ILE A 374 -11.78 -7.53 -4.01
N SER A 375 -10.72 -8.26 -4.30
CA SER A 375 -10.22 -9.33 -3.44
C SER A 375 -9.79 -8.80 -2.06
N ARG A 376 -9.04 -7.71 -2.03
CA ARG A 376 -8.62 -7.02 -0.81
C ARG A 376 -9.81 -6.43 -0.05
N PHE A 377 -10.77 -5.87 -0.79
CA PHE A 377 -12.00 -5.36 -0.18
C PHE A 377 -12.79 -6.46 0.53
N ILE A 378 -12.95 -7.64 -0.09
CA ILE A 378 -13.60 -8.80 0.54
C ILE A 378 -12.84 -9.22 1.80
N VAL A 379 -11.50 -9.26 1.75
CA VAL A 379 -10.66 -9.57 2.90
C VAL A 379 -10.88 -8.59 4.04
N LEU A 380 -10.82 -7.29 3.78
CA LEU A 380 -10.92 -6.24 4.79
C LEU A 380 -12.34 -6.07 5.37
N THR A 381 -13.36 -6.58 4.68
CA THR A 381 -14.76 -6.49 5.12
C THR A 381 -15.36 -7.83 5.56
N HIS A 382 -14.53 -8.86 5.75
CA HIS A 382 -14.99 -10.23 6.01
C HIS A 382 -15.96 -10.34 7.20
N GLU A 383 -15.75 -9.57 8.27
CA GLU A 383 -16.64 -9.56 9.44
C GLU A 383 -18.06 -9.08 9.15
N LYS A 384 -18.24 -8.34 8.05
CA LYS A 384 -19.52 -7.78 7.61
C LYS A 384 -20.17 -8.58 6.49
N ILE A 385 -19.62 -9.73 6.10
CA ILE A 385 -20.19 -10.57 5.02
C ILE A 385 -21.59 -11.04 5.42
N HIS A 386 -22.56 -10.79 4.55
CA HIS A 386 -23.94 -11.16 4.76
C HIS A 386 -24.19 -12.56 4.24
N ASN A 387 -24.71 -13.48 5.10
CA ASN A 387 -25.09 -14.85 4.77
C ASN A 387 -24.02 -15.67 4.01
N GLN A 388 -22.73 -15.34 4.19
CA GLN A 388 -21.62 -15.96 3.47
C GLN A 388 -21.74 -15.85 1.93
N ILE A 389 -22.37 -14.77 1.43
CA ILE A 389 -22.54 -14.53 0.00
C ILE A 389 -21.38 -13.68 -0.48
N TYR A 390 -20.47 -14.30 -1.21
CA TYR A 390 -19.33 -13.66 -1.86
C TYR A 390 -18.92 -14.47 -3.10
N TRP A 391 -18.36 -13.78 -4.07
CA TRP A 391 -17.84 -14.36 -5.31
C TRP A 391 -16.63 -13.54 -5.76
N ARG A 392 -15.92 -14.00 -6.80
CA ARG A 392 -14.62 -13.42 -7.20
C ARG A 392 -14.68 -11.93 -7.48
N SER A 393 -15.76 -11.45 -8.09
CA SER A 393 -15.94 -10.04 -8.44
C SER A 393 -16.89 -9.27 -7.51
N GLY A 394 -17.28 -9.85 -6.35
CA GLY A 394 -18.16 -9.11 -5.46
C GLY A 394 -18.51 -9.80 -4.15
N VAL A 395 -19.26 -9.07 -3.33
CA VAL A 395 -19.64 -9.50 -1.99
C VAL A 395 -20.95 -8.86 -1.54
N MET A 396 -21.72 -9.58 -0.72
CA MET A 396 -22.84 -9.03 0.03
C MET A 396 -22.39 -8.71 1.46
N LEU A 397 -22.60 -7.48 1.90
CA LEU A 397 -22.25 -7.02 3.23
C LEU A 397 -23.49 -6.56 4.01
N HIS A 398 -23.42 -6.57 5.31
CA HIS A 398 -24.46 -6.01 6.17
C HIS A 398 -23.91 -4.94 7.10
N TYR A 399 -24.77 -3.96 7.40
CA TYR A 399 -24.59 -3.04 8.51
C TYR A 399 -25.54 -3.45 9.63
N LYS A 400 -24.96 -3.74 10.80
CA LYS A 400 -25.67 -4.26 11.95
C LYS A 400 -25.48 -3.33 13.15
N GLU A 401 -26.55 -3.00 13.81
CA GLU A 401 -26.55 -2.25 15.07
C GLU A 401 -27.49 -2.92 16.06
N ASN A 402 -27.11 -3.02 17.32
CA ASN A 402 -27.89 -3.65 18.39
C ASN A 402 -28.42 -5.07 18.06
N LYS A 403 -27.62 -5.88 17.35
CA LYS A 403 -27.94 -7.22 16.84
C LYS A 403 -28.97 -7.26 15.71
N GLU A 404 -29.45 -6.13 15.22
CA GLU A 404 -30.39 -6.03 14.09
C GLU A 404 -29.67 -5.56 12.84
N ILE A 405 -29.97 -6.17 11.68
CA ILE A 405 -29.43 -5.77 10.38
C ILE A 405 -30.26 -4.59 9.86
N TYR A 406 -29.63 -3.44 9.71
CA TYR A 406 -30.26 -2.22 9.21
C TYR A 406 -30.14 -2.08 7.71
N ASN A 407 -29.00 -2.44 7.16
CA ASN A 407 -28.75 -2.35 5.73
C ASN A 407 -28.02 -3.56 5.19
N ILE A 408 -28.25 -3.84 3.91
CA ILE A 408 -27.50 -4.82 3.14
C ILE A 408 -26.92 -4.10 1.92
N ALA A 409 -25.65 -4.33 1.64
CA ALA A 409 -24.96 -3.79 0.49
C ALA A 409 -24.50 -4.90 -0.44
N ARG A 410 -24.68 -4.68 -1.74
CA ARG A 410 -24.05 -5.46 -2.80
C ARG A 410 -22.92 -4.64 -3.39
N ILE A 411 -21.72 -5.19 -3.38
CA ILE A 411 -20.54 -4.63 -4.01
C ILE A 411 -20.17 -5.54 -5.18
N LYS A 412 -20.03 -4.98 -6.37
CA LYS A 412 -19.67 -5.72 -7.59
C LYS A 412 -18.64 -4.96 -8.38
N ALA A 413 -17.52 -5.61 -8.69
CA ALA A 413 -16.54 -5.13 -9.65
C ALA A 413 -16.89 -5.61 -11.06
N ASP A 414 -16.73 -4.74 -12.04
CA ASP A 414 -16.84 -5.04 -13.46
C ASP A 414 -15.51 -4.63 -14.11
N SER A 415 -14.73 -5.64 -14.50
CA SER A 415 -13.40 -5.42 -15.07
C SER A 415 -13.45 -4.87 -16.50
N GLU A 416 -14.49 -5.19 -17.26
CA GLU A 416 -14.69 -4.70 -18.64
C GLU A 416 -15.03 -3.21 -18.62
N ASP A 417 -16.03 -2.84 -17.81
CA ASP A 417 -16.44 -1.46 -17.59
C ASP A 417 -15.46 -0.66 -16.72
N LYS A 418 -14.49 -1.33 -16.07
CA LYS A 418 -13.53 -0.71 -15.13
C LYS A 418 -14.22 0.04 -13.99
N LYS A 419 -15.29 -0.54 -13.45
CA LYS A 419 -16.14 0.07 -12.41
C LYS A 419 -16.34 -0.84 -11.22
N ILE A 420 -16.59 -0.23 -10.08
CA ILE A 420 -17.13 -0.91 -8.92
C ILE A 420 -18.49 -0.29 -8.59
N PHE A 421 -19.50 -1.13 -8.55
CA PHE A 421 -20.86 -0.77 -8.21
C PHE A 421 -21.11 -1.09 -6.74
N ILE A 422 -21.66 -0.12 -6.01
CA ILE A 422 -22.11 -0.27 -4.63
C ILE A 422 -23.60 0.05 -4.62
N THR A 423 -24.42 -0.94 -4.20
CA THR A 423 -25.87 -0.78 -4.08
C THR A 423 -26.26 -1.13 -2.64
N ILE A 424 -26.91 -0.22 -1.91
CA ILE A 424 -27.27 -0.37 -0.51
C ILE A 424 -28.77 -0.29 -0.35
N SER A 425 -29.38 -1.31 0.29
CA SER A 425 -30.82 -1.35 0.65
C SER A 425 -31.00 -1.29 2.16
N GLY A 426 -32.24 -1.25 2.62
CA GLY A 426 -32.59 -1.22 4.05
C GLY A 426 -32.96 0.18 4.54
N ARG A 427 -32.70 0.47 5.82
CA ARG A 427 -33.09 1.73 6.46
C ARG A 427 -32.46 2.94 5.77
N LYS A 428 -33.30 3.91 5.41
CA LYS A 428 -32.88 5.12 4.67
C LYS A 428 -31.87 5.94 5.47
N GLU A 429 -32.08 6.08 6.75
CA GLU A 429 -31.31 6.91 7.67
C GLU A 429 -29.85 6.43 7.82
N THR A 430 -29.62 5.14 7.60
CA THR A 430 -28.29 4.52 7.81
C THR A 430 -27.60 4.09 6.50
N ARG A 431 -28.24 4.22 5.33
CA ARG A 431 -27.62 3.84 4.05
C ARG A 431 -26.32 4.57 3.77
N ARG A 432 -26.29 5.87 4.07
CA ARG A 432 -25.09 6.69 3.84
C ARG A 432 -23.99 6.48 4.83
N LEU A 433 -24.34 6.27 6.08
CA LEU A 433 -23.37 5.87 7.07
C LEU A 433 -22.66 4.61 6.60
N PHE A 434 -23.45 3.63 6.13
CA PHE A 434 -22.87 2.40 5.60
C PHE A 434 -22.04 2.64 4.33
N LEU A 435 -22.49 3.49 3.39
CA LEU A 435 -21.69 3.91 2.25
C LEU A 435 -20.37 4.56 2.70
N GLY A 436 -20.40 5.41 3.72
CA GLY A 436 -19.21 6.03 4.31
C GLY A 436 -18.18 5.00 4.79
N ILE A 437 -18.63 3.98 5.52
CA ILE A 437 -17.79 2.87 6.01
C ILE A 437 -17.16 2.10 4.83
N LEU A 438 -17.95 1.79 3.81
CA LEU A 438 -17.46 1.08 2.62
C LEU A 438 -16.44 1.93 1.84
N ARG A 439 -16.73 3.23 1.68
CA ARG A 439 -15.81 4.18 1.01
C ARG A 439 -14.50 4.34 1.78
N ASP A 440 -14.51 4.36 3.10
CA ASP A 440 -13.30 4.41 3.90
C ASP A 440 -12.42 3.18 3.66
N THR A 441 -13.02 1.98 3.61
CA THR A 441 -12.30 0.76 3.27
C THR A 441 -11.68 0.84 1.87
N PHE A 442 -12.43 1.31 0.86
CA PHE A 442 -11.87 1.53 -0.48
C PHE A 442 -10.75 2.57 -0.46
N LYS A 443 -10.90 3.68 0.25
CA LYS A 443 -9.86 4.71 0.39
C LYS A 443 -8.56 4.15 0.95
N ARG A 444 -8.64 3.28 1.95
CA ARG A 444 -7.46 2.57 2.49
C ARG A 444 -6.78 1.70 1.43
N ILE A 445 -7.54 0.94 0.64
CA ILE A 445 -6.99 0.14 -0.47
C ILE A 445 -6.35 1.05 -1.53
N HIS A 446 -7.06 2.09 -1.95
CA HIS A 446 -6.60 3.04 -2.96
C HIS A 446 -5.31 3.74 -2.55
N SER A 447 -5.15 4.09 -1.27
CA SER A 447 -3.94 4.76 -0.77
C SER A 447 -2.66 3.91 -0.88
N THR A 448 -2.81 2.59 -0.99
CA THR A 448 -1.67 1.68 -1.19
C THR A 448 -1.26 1.53 -2.66
N LEU A 449 -2.05 2.08 -3.58
CA LEU A 449 -1.84 2.01 -5.02
C LEU A 449 -1.54 3.43 -5.55
N PRO A 450 -0.27 3.87 -5.55
CA PRO A 450 0.08 5.20 -6.03
C PRO A 450 -0.32 5.37 -7.50
N ASN A 451 -0.73 6.60 -7.86
CA ASN A 451 -1.17 6.99 -9.20
C ASN A 451 -2.45 6.27 -9.72
N LEU A 452 -3.26 5.70 -8.82
CA LEU A 452 -4.55 5.14 -9.22
C LEU A 452 -5.55 6.27 -9.51
N GLU A 453 -5.94 6.44 -10.77
CA GLU A 453 -6.93 7.43 -11.19
C GLU A 453 -8.34 6.87 -10.95
N ILE A 454 -9.08 7.54 -10.04
CA ILE A 454 -10.40 7.11 -9.58
C ILE A 454 -11.32 8.32 -9.59
N THR A 455 -12.55 8.10 -10.03
CA THR A 455 -13.62 9.08 -9.92
C THR A 455 -14.85 8.45 -9.28
N GLU A 456 -15.62 9.27 -8.55
CA GLU A 456 -16.78 8.87 -7.78
C GLU A 456 -18.06 9.39 -8.44
N TRP A 457 -19.04 8.52 -8.61
CA TRP A 457 -20.22 8.79 -9.38
C TRP A 457 -21.50 8.33 -8.69
N VAL A 458 -22.60 9.05 -8.94
CA VAL A 458 -23.94 8.71 -8.47
C VAL A 458 -24.85 8.50 -9.69
N PRO A 459 -25.39 7.29 -9.90
CA PRO A 459 -26.38 7.04 -10.95
C PRO A 459 -27.64 7.88 -10.76
N VAL A 460 -28.26 8.27 -11.87
CA VAL A 460 -29.53 9.00 -11.83
C VAL A 460 -30.68 8.02 -11.59
N PRO A 461 -31.41 8.10 -10.44
CA PRO A 461 -32.49 7.18 -10.14
C PRO A 461 -33.55 7.14 -11.25
N ASN A 462 -34.01 5.95 -11.62
CA ASN A 462 -34.98 5.69 -12.68
C ASN A 462 -34.52 5.99 -14.10
N TYR A 463 -33.27 6.45 -14.32
CA TYR A 463 -32.72 6.75 -15.65
C TYR A 463 -31.36 6.07 -15.86
N PRO A 464 -31.32 4.72 -15.92
CA PRO A 464 -30.06 3.97 -16.01
C PRO A 464 -29.26 4.24 -17.29
N GLN A 465 -29.89 4.78 -18.33
CA GLN A 465 -29.24 5.16 -19.60
C GLN A 465 -28.57 6.54 -19.54
N HIS A 466 -28.87 7.34 -18.50
CA HIS A 466 -28.22 8.63 -18.32
C HIS A 466 -26.83 8.42 -17.71
N PRO A 467 -25.79 9.14 -18.18
CA PRO A 467 -24.49 9.13 -17.52
C PRO A 467 -24.64 9.47 -16.02
N PRO A 468 -23.93 8.80 -15.12
CA PRO A 468 -23.98 9.13 -13.71
C PRO A 468 -23.41 10.53 -13.45
N LEU A 469 -23.78 11.13 -12.33
CA LEU A 469 -23.37 12.48 -11.93
C LEU A 469 -22.14 12.39 -11.03
N ASP A 470 -21.24 13.37 -11.14
CA ASP A 470 -20.04 13.44 -10.31
C ASP A 470 -20.41 13.65 -8.84
N TYR A 471 -19.92 12.77 -7.97
CA TYR A 471 -20.23 12.79 -6.54
C TYR A 471 -19.66 14.02 -5.83
N GLN A 472 -18.46 14.47 -6.23
CA GLN A 472 -17.82 15.63 -5.61
C GLN A 472 -18.51 16.93 -6.04
N GLU A 473 -18.98 17.01 -7.29
CA GLU A 473 -19.80 18.13 -7.78
C GLU A 473 -21.10 18.24 -6.97
N LEU A 474 -21.80 17.10 -6.77
CA LEU A 474 -23.03 17.08 -5.98
C LEU A 474 -22.80 17.51 -4.53
N LEU A 475 -21.69 17.11 -3.90
CA LEU A 475 -21.30 17.57 -2.58
C LEU A 475 -21.02 19.07 -2.52
N GLY A 476 -20.35 19.60 -3.55
CA GLY A 476 -20.08 21.02 -3.67
C GLY A 476 -21.36 21.83 -3.80
N LEU A 477 -22.30 21.39 -4.64
CA LEU A 477 -23.61 22.06 -4.80
C LEU A 477 -24.44 22.01 -3.51
N GLU A 478 -24.44 20.88 -2.81
CA GLU A 478 -25.10 20.76 -1.50
C GLU A 478 -24.50 21.75 -0.47
N ALA A 479 -23.17 21.86 -0.43
CA ALA A 479 -22.46 22.79 0.47
C ALA A 479 -22.79 24.27 0.14
N MET A 480 -23.09 24.59 -1.12
CA MET A 480 -23.56 25.90 -1.58
C MET A 480 -25.05 26.15 -1.25
N GLY A 481 -25.76 25.17 -0.69
CA GLY A 481 -27.18 25.26 -0.38
C GLY A 481 -28.12 25.07 -1.56
N ILE A 482 -27.60 24.60 -2.73
CA ILE A 482 -28.40 24.28 -3.90
C ILE A 482 -29.17 22.98 -3.61
N GLN A 483 -30.49 23.04 -3.78
CA GLN A 483 -31.34 21.89 -3.45
C GLN A 483 -31.64 21.01 -4.67
N ASP A 484 -31.71 21.60 -5.84
CA ASP A 484 -32.19 20.94 -7.04
C ASP A 484 -31.14 20.98 -8.18
N TYR A 485 -30.92 19.82 -8.80
CA TYR A 485 -30.01 19.64 -9.92
C TYR A 485 -30.81 19.47 -11.24
N PRO A 486 -30.71 20.39 -12.20
CA PRO A 486 -31.41 20.28 -13.46
C PRO A 486 -30.67 19.34 -14.43
N ILE A 487 -31.35 18.34 -14.94
CA ILE A 487 -30.84 17.46 -15.99
C ILE A 487 -31.52 17.82 -17.32
N GLY A 488 -30.92 18.75 -18.06
CA GLY A 488 -31.51 19.29 -19.30
C GLY A 488 -31.80 18.25 -20.37
N LYS A 489 -30.98 17.22 -20.52
CA LYS A 489 -31.19 16.12 -21.47
C LYS A 489 -32.46 15.31 -21.20
N LEU A 490 -32.87 15.21 -19.94
CA LEU A 490 -34.07 14.49 -19.53
C LEU A 490 -35.26 15.40 -19.28
N ASN A 491 -35.05 16.71 -19.34
CA ASN A 491 -36.06 17.74 -18.99
C ASN A 491 -36.67 17.51 -17.60
N ILE A 492 -35.82 17.15 -16.61
CA ILE A 492 -36.19 16.90 -15.22
C ILE A 492 -35.31 17.69 -14.30
N THR A 493 -35.81 17.92 -13.09
CA THR A 493 -35.03 18.44 -11.97
C THR A 493 -35.05 17.40 -10.83
N ILE A 494 -33.92 17.08 -10.28
CA ILE A 494 -33.80 16.10 -9.21
C ILE A 494 -33.25 16.79 -7.97
N ASN A 495 -33.87 16.54 -6.84
CA ASN A 495 -33.36 17.03 -5.57
C ASN A 495 -32.02 16.39 -5.23
N ILE A 496 -30.99 17.20 -4.95
CA ILE A 496 -29.62 16.74 -4.64
C ILE A 496 -29.61 15.80 -3.45
N ARG A 497 -30.45 16.05 -2.43
CA ARG A 497 -30.58 15.14 -1.30
C ARG A 497 -31.19 13.79 -1.65
N GLN A 498 -32.04 13.72 -2.68
CA GLN A 498 -32.56 12.44 -3.20
C GLN A 498 -31.48 11.69 -3.99
N LEU A 499 -30.68 12.41 -4.77
CA LEU A 499 -29.53 11.83 -5.48
C LEU A 499 -28.51 11.25 -4.50
N LEU A 500 -28.23 12.02 -3.50
CA LEU A 500 -27.33 11.62 -2.44
C LEU A 500 -28.07 10.73 -1.39
N ASP A 501 -29.32 10.40 -1.50
CA ASP A 501 -30.27 9.56 -0.75
C ASP A 501 -30.11 9.53 0.78
N GLY A 502 -30.79 10.42 1.45
CA GLY A 502 -30.76 10.46 2.89
C GLY A 502 -29.61 11.26 3.49
N TYR A 503 -29.12 12.33 2.81
CA TYR A 503 -28.18 13.23 3.46
C TYR A 503 -28.80 13.77 4.73
N GLU A 504 -28.19 13.39 5.83
CA GLU A 504 -28.35 14.09 7.09
C GLU A 504 -27.94 15.56 6.89
N SER A 505 -28.59 16.47 7.61
CA SER A 505 -28.14 17.85 7.64
C SER A 505 -26.67 17.94 8.03
N ILE A 506 -25.96 18.99 7.62
CA ILE A 506 -24.54 19.20 7.96
C ILE A 506 -24.34 19.10 9.49
N GLU A 507 -25.30 19.59 10.26
CA GLU A 507 -25.32 19.52 11.74
C GLU A 507 -25.43 18.08 12.27
N LEU A 508 -26.25 17.24 11.64
CA LEU A 508 -26.38 15.84 12.02
C LEU A 508 -25.15 15.03 11.63
N ARG A 509 -24.53 15.32 10.47
CA ARG A 509 -23.24 14.71 10.06
C ARG A 509 -22.14 14.98 11.08
N GLN A 510 -22.03 16.22 11.54
CA GLN A 510 -21.04 16.60 12.55
C GLN A 510 -21.33 15.92 13.89
N LYS A 511 -22.60 15.71 14.22
CA LYS A 511 -23.02 15.01 15.44
C LYS A 511 -22.77 13.50 15.31
N THR A 512 -23.13 12.89 14.17
CA THR A 512 -22.91 11.46 13.91
C THR A 512 -21.41 11.12 13.86
N GLN A 513 -20.58 11.97 13.25
CA GLN A 513 -19.13 11.81 13.29
C GLN A 513 -18.56 11.93 14.72
N ARG A 514 -19.09 12.85 15.54
CA ARG A 514 -18.73 12.95 16.97
C ARG A 514 -19.17 11.73 17.76
N ASP A 515 -20.41 11.29 17.55
CA ASP A 515 -20.99 10.12 18.23
C ASP A 515 -20.31 8.82 17.81
N GLU A 516 -19.80 8.70 16.57
CA GLU A 516 -19.00 7.57 16.10
C GLU A 516 -17.60 7.58 16.73
N ILE A 517 -16.95 8.72 16.77
CA ILE A 517 -15.66 8.88 17.44
C ILE A 517 -15.79 8.57 18.94
N GLU A 518 -16.88 8.99 19.59
CA GLU A 518 -17.15 8.63 20.97
C GLU A 518 -17.52 7.14 21.12
N LYS A 519 -18.28 6.54 20.19
CA LYS A 519 -18.60 5.09 20.21
C LYS A 519 -17.37 4.23 19.97
N ASP A 520 -16.51 4.60 19.04
CA ASP A 520 -15.22 3.91 18.82
C ASP A 520 -14.33 4.05 20.06
N ARG A 521 -14.29 5.21 20.69
CA ARG A 521 -13.65 5.38 22.00
C ARG A 521 -14.28 4.47 23.07
N PHE A 522 -15.61 4.40 23.15
CA PHE A 522 -16.31 3.54 24.11
C PHE A 522 -16.11 2.05 23.79
N THR A 523 -16.05 1.67 22.52
CA THR A 523 -15.81 0.27 22.11
C THR A 523 -14.36 -0.14 22.40
N ILE A 524 -13.40 0.73 22.17
CA ILE A 524 -12.00 0.51 22.53
C ILE A 524 -11.84 0.46 24.06
N VAL A 525 -12.45 1.37 24.79
CA VAL A 525 -12.45 1.36 26.27
C VAL A 525 -13.13 0.12 26.83
N ASN A 526 -14.25 -0.33 26.26
CA ASN A 526 -14.94 -1.56 26.69
C ASN A 526 -14.20 -2.84 26.30
N GLN A 527 -13.52 -2.88 25.16
CA GLN A 527 -12.63 -3.99 24.82
C GLN A 527 -11.43 -4.07 25.77
N ILE A 528 -10.88 -2.93 26.15
CA ILE A 528 -9.82 -2.82 27.16
C ILE A 528 -10.36 -3.22 28.55
N TYR A 529 -11.57 -2.82 28.90
CA TYR A 529 -12.19 -3.15 30.19
C TYR A 529 -12.52 -4.66 30.31
N ASN A 530 -12.98 -5.28 29.24
CA ASN A 530 -13.31 -6.71 29.22
C ASN A 530 -12.07 -7.62 29.13
N SER A 531 -10.95 -7.13 28.61
CA SER A 531 -9.67 -7.88 28.63
C SER A 531 -8.98 -7.86 30.01
N ASN A 532 -9.33 -6.92 30.88
CA ASN A 532 -8.73 -6.74 32.21
C ASN A 532 -9.52 -7.42 33.36
N GLN A 533 -10.61 -8.15 33.10
CA GLN A 533 -11.30 -8.90 34.16
C GLN A 533 -10.64 -10.21 34.59
N GLN A 534 -9.42 -10.50 34.12
CA GLN A 534 -8.65 -11.68 34.57
C GLN A 534 -7.25 -11.30 35.10
N GLY A 535 -7.16 -10.40 36.04
CA GLY A 535 -5.92 -10.20 36.79
C GLY A 535 -5.60 -8.74 37.09
N GLU A 536 -5.41 -8.45 38.35
CA GLU A 536 -4.82 -7.30 39.03
C GLU A 536 -4.86 -5.91 38.36
N PHE A 537 -5.40 -4.96 39.09
CA PHE A 537 -5.42 -3.53 38.78
C PHE A 537 -3.99 -2.99 38.47
N LYS A 538 -3.72 -2.68 37.20
CA LYS A 538 -2.58 -1.87 36.81
C LYS A 538 -3.00 -0.44 36.48
N PRO A 539 -2.20 0.58 36.84
CA PRO A 539 -2.57 1.97 36.60
C PRO A 539 -2.68 2.27 35.10
N MET A 540 -3.56 3.18 34.74
CA MET A 540 -3.99 3.57 33.38
C MET A 540 -2.85 3.96 32.41
N THR A 541 -1.64 4.16 32.91
CA THR A 541 -0.44 4.53 32.14
C THR A 541 0.15 3.40 31.29
N GLU A 542 -0.21 2.13 31.54
CA GLU A 542 0.31 0.99 30.77
C GLU A 542 -0.58 0.56 29.59
N ILE A 543 -1.75 1.19 29.42
CA ILE A 543 -2.73 0.82 28.38
C ILE A 543 -2.37 1.40 27.00
N ASN A 544 -1.43 2.34 26.96
CA ASN A 544 -1.10 3.08 25.73
C ASN A 544 -0.18 2.34 24.72
N ASN A 545 0.40 1.20 25.09
CA ASN A 545 1.34 0.49 24.21
C ASN A 545 0.68 -0.34 23.10
N ASN A 546 -0.66 -0.44 23.05
CA ASN A 546 -1.37 -1.20 22.02
C ASN A 546 -2.02 -0.36 20.91
N LEU A 547 -1.80 0.96 20.92
CA LEU A 547 -2.27 1.87 19.87
C LEU A 547 -1.24 2.10 18.74
N GLN A 548 -0.22 1.27 18.62
CA GLN A 548 0.67 1.24 17.46
C GLN A 548 -0.11 0.78 16.22
N GLY A 549 -0.70 1.72 15.53
CA GLY A 549 -1.49 1.48 14.32
C GLY A 549 -2.65 2.46 14.12
N ALA A 550 -3.01 3.24 15.13
CA ALA A 550 -3.96 4.33 14.95
C ALA A 550 -3.32 5.43 14.08
N ASN A 551 -3.99 5.74 12.99
CA ASN A 551 -3.48 6.57 11.91
C ASN A 551 -3.17 8.00 12.40
N ILE A 552 -1.90 8.29 12.68
CA ILE A 552 -1.39 9.59 13.12
C ILE A 552 -1.84 10.73 12.18
N ALA A 553 -2.03 10.42 10.88
CA ALA A 553 -2.51 11.36 9.90
C ALA A 553 -3.97 11.80 10.14
N ASN A 554 -4.84 10.90 10.60
CA ASN A 554 -6.23 11.24 10.91
C ASN A 554 -6.32 12.10 12.18
N PHE A 555 -5.49 11.82 13.18
CA PHE A 555 -5.44 12.64 14.39
C PHE A 555 -4.88 14.05 14.11
N ALA A 556 -3.83 14.16 13.32
CA ALA A 556 -3.30 15.46 12.93
C ALA A 556 -4.33 16.30 12.13
N ASN A 557 -5.19 15.65 11.33
CA ASN A 557 -6.30 16.31 10.64
C ASN A 557 -7.42 16.73 11.63
N GLU A 558 -7.71 15.92 12.63
CA GLU A 558 -8.73 16.19 13.64
C GLU A 558 -8.32 17.34 14.59
N VAL A 559 -7.06 17.37 15.02
CA VAL A 559 -6.48 18.51 15.74
C VAL A 559 -6.50 19.77 14.89
N LYS A 560 -6.21 19.67 13.58
CA LYS A 560 -6.29 20.80 12.64
C LYS A 560 -7.71 21.36 12.52
N ASP A 561 -8.70 20.52 12.41
CA ASP A 561 -10.09 20.93 12.17
C ASP A 561 -10.73 21.49 13.44
N ASN A 562 -10.48 20.91 14.61
CA ASN A 562 -10.94 21.44 15.90
C ASN A 562 -10.28 22.78 16.25
N ALA A 563 -8.98 22.94 15.98
CA ALA A 563 -8.28 24.20 16.17
C ALA A 563 -8.73 25.29 15.17
N ARG A 564 -9.10 24.89 13.93
CA ARG A 564 -9.69 25.83 12.96
C ARG A 564 -11.06 26.36 13.41
N GLN A 565 -11.91 25.52 14.01
CA GLN A 565 -13.20 25.97 14.52
C GLN A 565 -13.06 26.93 15.70
N GLN A 566 -12.11 26.70 16.60
CA GLN A 566 -11.80 27.65 17.67
C GLN A 566 -11.16 28.92 17.12
N ALA A 567 -10.23 28.82 16.17
CA ALA A 567 -9.59 29.97 15.54
C ALA A 567 -10.58 30.83 14.72
N SER A 568 -11.56 30.23 14.02
CA SER A 568 -12.58 30.97 13.26
C SER A 568 -13.55 31.76 14.17
N ASN A 569 -13.77 31.29 15.39
CA ASN A 569 -14.59 32.01 16.38
C ASN A 569 -13.84 33.18 17.03
N PHE A 570 -12.48 33.23 16.95
CA PHE A 570 -11.64 34.27 17.56
C PHE A 570 -11.15 35.33 16.57
N SER A 571 -11.38 35.17 15.26
CA SER A 571 -10.85 36.10 14.24
C SER A 571 -11.52 37.48 14.20
N GLN A 572 -12.41 37.79 15.14
CA GLN A 572 -13.09 39.10 15.23
C GLN A 572 -12.64 40.01 16.37
N THR A 573 -11.61 39.67 17.16
CA THR A 573 -11.12 40.56 18.21
C THR A 573 -9.66 40.97 17.95
N SER A 574 -9.47 42.25 17.79
CA SER A 574 -8.21 42.95 17.69
C SER A 574 -7.27 42.69 18.87
N GLY A 575 -6.12 42.03 18.63
CA GLY A 575 -4.95 42.03 19.53
C GLY A 575 -5.16 41.31 20.86
N ALA A 576 -4.78 40.04 20.93
CA ALA A 576 -4.75 39.30 22.20
C ALA A 576 -3.89 40.04 23.24
N SER A 577 -4.38 40.18 24.47
CA SER A 577 -3.59 40.77 25.55
C SER A 577 -2.42 39.83 25.92
N VAL A 578 -1.28 40.44 26.34
CA VAL A 578 -0.14 39.63 26.81
C VAL A 578 -0.54 38.70 27.96
N ALA A 579 -1.49 39.09 28.78
CA ALA A 579 -2.02 38.28 29.88
C ALA A 579 -2.69 36.98 29.40
N GLU A 580 -3.48 37.02 28.30
CA GLU A 580 -4.12 35.85 27.72
C GLU A 580 -3.10 34.88 27.11
N LEU A 581 -2.08 35.40 26.43
CA LEU A 581 -1.00 34.59 25.88
C LEU A 581 -0.18 33.90 26.99
N LEU A 582 0.12 34.60 28.08
CA LEU A 582 0.81 34.04 29.24
C LEU A 582 -0.02 32.96 29.96
N HIS A 583 -1.35 33.12 29.97
CA HIS A 583 -2.23 32.07 30.51
C HIS A 583 -2.13 30.78 29.68
N LEU A 584 -2.14 30.87 28.36
CA LEU A 584 -1.97 29.72 27.47
C LEU A 584 -0.59 29.06 27.63
N ILE A 585 0.46 29.85 27.82
CA ILE A 585 1.82 29.36 28.10
C ILE A 585 1.88 28.58 29.43
N ASN A 586 1.21 29.08 30.48
CA ASN A 586 1.14 28.37 31.74
C ASN A 586 0.40 27.03 31.60
N ASN A 587 -0.65 26.96 30.79
CA ASN A 587 -1.33 25.70 30.47
C ASN A 587 -0.40 24.75 29.69
N LEU A 588 0.40 25.27 28.74
CA LEU A 588 1.43 24.47 28.04
C LEU A 588 2.47 23.92 29.01
N ARG A 589 2.94 24.71 29.97
CA ARG A 589 3.92 24.27 30.95
C ARG A 589 3.36 23.15 31.84
N GLN A 590 2.12 23.29 32.36
CA GLN A 590 1.48 22.28 33.18
C GLN A 590 1.26 20.96 32.39
N THR A 591 0.86 21.06 31.12
CA THR A 591 0.67 19.88 30.29
C THR A 591 1.99 19.26 29.84
N ALA A 592 3.06 20.06 29.64
CA ALA A 592 4.41 19.56 29.35
C ALA A 592 4.99 18.69 30.46
N GLU A 593 4.63 18.95 31.74
CA GLU A 593 5.07 18.12 32.86
C GLU A 593 4.57 16.66 32.79
N GLN A 594 3.52 16.40 32.05
CA GLN A 594 2.93 15.08 31.86
C GLN A 594 3.59 14.27 30.75
N PHE A 595 4.50 14.88 29.99
CA PHE A 595 5.24 14.20 28.91
C PHE A 595 6.39 13.33 29.47
N PRO A 596 6.80 12.27 28.72
CA PRO A 596 7.94 11.44 29.12
C PRO A 596 9.20 12.26 29.36
N SER A 597 10.04 11.84 30.32
CA SER A 597 11.25 12.56 30.73
C SER A 597 12.20 12.88 29.58
N GLU A 598 12.26 12.00 28.57
CA GLU A 598 13.13 12.12 27.40
C GLU A 598 12.76 13.31 26.49
N VAL A 599 11.50 13.73 26.48
CA VAL A 599 10.99 14.82 25.62
C VAL A 599 10.67 16.08 26.43
N ARG A 600 10.41 15.92 27.72
CA ARG A 600 9.96 16.98 28.64
C ARG A 600 10.92 18.16 28.71
N GLU A 601 12.21 17.90 28.86
CA GLU A 601 13.20 18.96 29.00
C GLU A 601 13.27 19.86 27.77
N GLU A 602 13.21 19.28 26.57
CA GLU A 602 13.19 19.99 25.29
C GLU A 602 11.89 20.82 25.13
N LEU A 603 10.75 20.24 25.54
CA LEU A 603 9.45 20.94 25.51
C LEU A 603 9.43 22.15 26.44
N ILE A 604 9.97 22.03 27.66
CA ILE A 604 10.02 23.13 28.62
C ILE A 604 10.88 24.26 28.07
N ILE A 605 12.05 23.96 27.47
CA ILE A 605 12.92 24.97 26.85
C ILE A 605 12.21 25.68 25.70
N ASP A 606 11.49 24.97 24.85
CA ASP A 606 10.75 25.56 23.76
C ASP A 606 9.59 26.44 24.23
N VAL A 607 8.88 26.02 25.30
CA VAL A 607 7.83 26.82 25.96
C VAL A 607 8.41 28.11 26.58
N GLU A 608 9.57 28.04 27.22
CA GLU A 608 10.27 29.19 27.81
C GLU A 608 10.74 30.16 26.70
N ASP A 609 11.28 29.67 25.60
CA ASP A 609 11.67 30.49 24.45
C ASP A 609 10.47 31.24 23.84
N VAL A 610 9.29 30.60 23.80
CA VAL A 610 8.04 31.24 23.34
C VAL A 610 7.59 32.30 24.34
N GLU A 611 7.64 32.02 25.65
CA GLU A 611 7.29 32.97 26.71
C GLU A 611 8.15 34.24 26.66
N VAL A 612 9.47 34.10 26.56
CA VAL A 612 10.42 35.23 26.44
C VAL A 612 10.09 36.11 25.24
N GLU A 613 9.75 35.51 24.12
CA GLU A 613 9.41 36.32 22.92
C GLU A 613 8.03 36.99 23.05
N ILE A 614 7.06 36.37 23.73
CA ILE A 614 5.72 36.95 23.94
C ILE A 614 5.75 38.11 24.91
N GLN A 615 6.66 38.12 25.91
CA GLN A 615 6.83 39.20 26.87
C GLN A 615 7.40 40.48 26.26
N LYS A 616 8.04 40.38 25.06
CA LYS A 616 8.52 41.55 24.32
C LYS A 616 7.36 42.38 23.75
N PRO A 617 7.54 43.70 23.57
CA PRO A 617 6.59 44.50 22.80
C PRO A 617 6.30 43.90 21.43
N ALA A 618 5.07 43.99 20.94
CA ALA A 618 4.64 43.37 19.70
C ALA A 618 5.53 43.71 18.48
N SER A 619 6.08 44.94 18.46
CA SER A 619 6.99 45.41 17.40
C SER A 619 8.40 44.79 17.45
N GLU A 620 8.79 44.20 18.59
CA GLU A 620 10.14 43.64 18.83
C GLU A 620 10.16 42.12 18.83
N ARG A 621 9.00 41.48 18.66
CA ARG A 621 8.87 40.01 18.64
C ARG A 621 9.49 39.42 17.38
N ASN A 622 10.31 38.40 17.56
CA ASN A 622 10.89 37.65 16.45
C ASN A 622 9.90 36.59 15.94
N ILE A 623 9.04 36.97 15.00
CA ILE A 623 8.00 36.08 14.45
C ILE A 623 8.56 34.82 13.81
N PRO A 624 9.68 34.81 13.04
CA PRO A 624 10.33 33.59 12.56
C PRO A 624 10.76 32.62 13.69
N LYS A 625 11.31 33.15 14.80
CA LYS A 625 11.70 32.36 15.96
C LYS A 625 10.49 31.75 16.65
N LEU A 626 9.46 32.55 16.90
CA LEU A 626 8.19 32.09 17.48
C LEU A 626 7.56 30.97 16.62
N ARG A 627 7.48 31.15 15.32
CA ARG A 627 6.95 30.14 14.41
C ARG A 627 7.72 28.82 14.49
N LYS A 628 9.06 28.89 14.53
CA LYS A 628 9.93 27.71 14.63
C LYS A 628 9.67 26.93 15.91
N ARG A 629 9.57 27.64 17.07
CA ARG A 629 9.38 27.03 18.38
C ARG A 629 7.95 26.46 18.52
N LEU A 630 6.94 27.18 18.09
CA LEU A 630 5.56 26.68 18.09
C LEU A 630 5.37 25.45 17.18
N LEU A 631 6.08 25.39 16.03
CA LEU A 631 6.10 24.20 15.19
C LEU A 631 6.81 23.02 15.87
N ALA A 632 7.89 23.24 16.60
CA ALA A 632 8.60 22.20 17.35
C ALA A 632 7.68 21.63 18.44
N LEU A 633 7.02 22.48 19.23
CA LEU A 633 6.04 22.07 20.24
C LEU A 633 4.87 21.28 19.64
N LEU A 634 4.35 21.70 18.49
CA LEU A 634 3.28 20.99 17.80
C LEU A 634 3.73 19.62 17.29
N THR A 635 4.96 19.54 16.77
CA THR A 635 5.55 18.29 16.29
C THR A 635 5.77 17.30 17.45
N ALA A 636 6.29 17.78 18.57
CA ALA A 636 6.48 16.94 19.75
C ALA A 636 5.17 16.40 20.29
N ALA A 637 4.10 17.21 20.30
CA ALA A 637 2.76 16.76 20.67
C ALA A 637 2.24 15.66 19.72
N THR A 638 2.56 15.74 18.42
CA THR A 638 2.13 14.73 17.44
C THR A 638 2.93 13.44 17.51
N VAL A 639 4.21 13.50 17.87
CA VAL A 639 5.09 12.32 18.01
C VAL A 639 4.79 11.53 19.29
N THR A 640 4.42 12.22 20.37
CA THR A 640 4.07 11.58 21.67
C THR A 640 2.58 11.24 21.78
N PHE A 641 1.82 11.42 20.69
CA PHE A 641 0.39 11.13 20.67
C PHE A 641 0.13 9.63 20.91
N GLY A 642 -0.81 9.35 21.82
CA GLY A 642 -1.12 7.99 22.27
C GLY A 642 -0.49 7.60 23.62
N ALA A 643 0.54 8.33 24.08
CA ALA A 643 1.15 8.09 25.37
C ALA A 643 0.50 8.90 26.53
N ILE A 644 -0.23 9.98 26.24
CA ILE A 644 -0.77 10.92 27.26
C ILE A 644 -2.10 11.51 26.83
N ALA A 645 -3.10 11.52 27.70
CA ALA A 645 -4.44 12.07 27.44
C ALA A 645 -4.44 13.60 27.17
N SER A 646 -3.43 14.33 27.64
CA SER A 646 -3.31 15.79 27.53
C SER A 646 -2.61 16.30 26.28
N THR A 647 -2.15 15.43 25.38
CA THR A 647 -1.46 15.86 24.14
C THR A 647 -2.35 16.67 23.20
N THR A 648 -3.65 16.38 23.19
CA THR A 648 -4.64 17.16 22.42
C THR A 648 -4.78 18.59 22.96
N ASP A 649 -4.88 18.76 24.27
CA ASP A 649 -4.97 20.06 24.90
C ASP A 649 -3.68 20.87 24.73
N PHE A 650 -2.53 20.21 24.82
CA PHE A 650 -1.23 20.81 24.54
C PHE A 650 -1.14 21.32 23.09
N ALA A 651 -1.50 20.49 22.10
CA ALA A 651 -1.50 20.89 20.70
C ALA A 651 -2.48 22.04 20.40
N ASN A 652 -3.67 22.02 21.02
CA ASN A 652 -4.67 23.07 20.88
C ASN A 652 -4.16 24.41 21.45
N ASN A 653 -3.53 24.40 22.62
CA ASN A 653 -2.93 25.59 23.22
C ASN A 653 -1.81 26.17 22.32
N VAL A 654 -0.97 25.34 21.71
CA VAL A 654 0.06 25.78 20.76
C VAL A 654 -0.56 26.46 19.53
N LEU A 655 -1.61 25.86 18.97
CA LEU A 655 -2.32 26.41 17.80
C LEU A 655 -3.05 27.73 18.13
N GLU A 656 -3.62 27.81 19.32
CA GLU A 656 -4.28 29.03 19.79
C GLU A 656 -3.28 30.18 19.99
N ILE A 657 -2.12 29.92 20.57
CA ILE A 657 -1.04 30.92 20.67
C ILE A 657 -0.62 31.39 19.27
N GLY A 658 -0.41 30.46 18.33
CA GLY A 658 -0.08 30.80 16.93
C GLY A 658 -1.14 31.70 16.30
N SER A 659 -2.42 31.35 16.44
CA SER A 659 -3.55 32.12 15.92
C SER A 659 -3.63 33.53 16.52
N LYS A 660 -3.51 33.65 17.84
CA LYS A 660 -3.53 34.93 18.55
C LYS A 660 -2.35 35.83 18.21
N LEU A 661 -1.22 35.26 17.77
CA LEU A 661 -0.03 35.98 17.29
C LEU A 661 -0.07 36.27 15.78
N GLY A 662 -1.08 35.80 15.06
CA GLY A 662 -1.14 35.92 13.60
C GLY A 662 -0.11 35.03 12.86
N ILE A 663 0.38 33.97 13.52
CA ILE A 663 1.37 33.03 12.98
C ILE A 663 0.64 31.81 12.43
N GLU A 664 0.71 31.62 11.11
CA GLU A 664 0.15 30.44 10.46
C GLU A 664 1.10 29.25 10.67
N LEU A 665 0.72 28.31 11.54
CA LEU A 665 1.50 27.10 11.90
C LEU A 665 1.24 25.94 10.95
N ILE A 666 0.13 25.98 10.20
CA ILE A 666 -0.28 24.92 9.27
C ILE A 666 -0.43 25.56 7.89
N LYS A 667 0.34 25.12 6.89
CA LYS A 667 0.06 25.51 5.50
C LYS A 667 -1.25 24.87 5.03
N LYS A 668 -2.06 25.68 4.33
CA LYS A 668 -3.28 25.23 3.63
C LYS A 668 -2.97 24.12 2.62
#